data_39334b891c254ca26f47f546042ea6fa
#
_entry.id   39334b891c254ca26f47f546042ea6fa
#
_cell.length_a   1.000
_cell.length_b   1.000
_cell.length_c   1.000
_cell.angle_alpha   90.00
_cell.angle_beta   90.00
_cell.angle_gamma   90.00
#
_symmetry.space_group_name_H-M   'P 1'
#
loop_
_entity.id
_entity.type
_entity.pdbx_description
1 polymer ?
#
loop_
_entity_poly.entity_id
_entity_poly.type
_entity_poly.pdbx_seq_one_letter_code
_entity_poly.pdbx_strand_id
1 'polypeptide(L)'
;MPYSPTRALELLRLGTQKPEAAFHDDQEEAIRHVVDGNGRLLVVQKTGWGKSFVYFIAVKLLREQGMGPAILISPLLALMRNQIAAAERMGVRACTINSANQEDWQTVELALARNEVDILLISPERLANEHFRNDVLAPVAGRISLLVVDEAHCISDWGHDFRPHYRFIERIIRMLPPNLRVLATTATANNRVQDDLRTVLGPNLTVSCGELGRPSLLLQTMRLPSQAERMAWLATHLPNIQGSGIVYTLTVRDAVQVAGWLQARGISAQSYSGETGERRVELENALLANRVKTLVATTALGMGFDKPDLAFVIHYQTPGSVVAYYQQVGRAGRALDAAHGVLLSGEEETDINDYFIESAFPSREEVASVLAALQMVPAGLSISELMAQVNVTMGRIDKALQLMSLESPAPIVKQGTKWMLTAANLTEAFWQRAERLTALRRVEQRQMQEYVGLTSGHMGFLIRALDGNPGAYQPPEIPALPATFDEALAQEAVAFLRRTSLELEPRRQWPAGGLPQMGVTGRIPAERQAQPGRVLCVWGDAGWGSLVRQGKSRDGHFADQLVEACAAMVRSWVPQPAPSWVTCIPSRRHPNLVPDFARRLAAALHLPFHPVLERTDDRPAQKQMANSSQQARNVDGSLRIGGNVPAGPVLLVDDMVDSRWTMTVAAYVLTSNGRGPVYPLALASTANADE
;
A
#
# COMPACT_ATOMS: atom_id res chain seq x y z
N MET A 1 -32.59 -26.32 18.11
CA MET A 1 -33.89 -25.89 17.54
C MET A 1 -33.67 -25.59 16.08
N PRO A 2 -34.63 -25.82 15.19
CA PRO A 2 -34.51 -25.39 13.80
C PRO A 2 -34.36 -23.85 13.68
N TYR A 3 -33.89 -23.36 12.54
CA TYR A 3 -33.84 -21.95 12.23
C TYR A 3 -35.20 -21.23 12.50
N SER A 4 -35.13 -20.03 13.09
CA SER A 4 -36.31 -19.21 13.38
C SER A 4 -36.28 -17.90 12.58
N PRO A 5 -37.10 -17.76 11.52
CA PRO A 5 -37.14 -16.54 10.70
C PRO A 5 -37.49 -15.29 11.51
N THR A 6 -38.46 -15.39 12.42
CA THR A 6 -38.89 -14.27 13.27
C THR A 6 -37.75 -13.78 14.14
N ARG A 7 -37.03 -14.70 14.79
CA ARG A 7 -35.89 -14.34 15.65
C ARG A 7 -34.74 -13.73 14.86
N ALA A 8 -34.44 -14.28 13.69
CA ALA A 8 -33.40 -13.74 12.80
C ALA A 8 -33.73 -12.29 12.35
N LEU A 9 -35.00 -12.02 12.01
CA LEU A 9 -35.44 -10.69 11.63
C LEU A 9 -35.40 -9.69 12.81
N GLU A 10 -35.77 -10.11 14.01
CA GLU A 10 -35.60 -9.31 15.24
C GLU A 10 -34.13 -8.91 15.43
N LEU A 11 -33.20 -9.84 15.29
CA LEU A 11 -31.78 -9.59 15.43
C LEU A 11 -31.27 -8.61 14.37
N LEU A 12 -31.73 -8.73 13.11
CA LEU A 12 -31.40 -7.77 12.05
C LEU A 12 -31.85 -6.35 12.42
N ARG A 13 -33.08 -6.19 12.90
CA ARG A 13 -33.64 -4.90 13.33
C ARG A 13 -32.89 -4.31 14.51
N LEU A 14 -32.52 -5.13 15.49
CA LEU A 14 -31.68 -4.70 16.61
C LEU A 14 -30.30 -4.24 16.14
N GLY A 15 -29.63 -5.02 15.32
CA GLY A 15 -28.28 -4.71 14.82
C GLY A 15 -28.24 -3.47 13.96
N THR A 16 -29.23 -3.27 13.09
CA THR A 16 -29.34 -2.10 12.19
C THR A 16 -29.93 -0.87 12.87
N GLN A 17 -30.58 -1.02 14.02
CA GLN A 17 -31.37 0.03 14.68
C GLN A 17 -32.52 0.59 13.78
N LYS A 18 -33.04 -0.24 12.87
CA LYS A 18 -34.13 0.11 11.96
C LYS A 18 -35.28 -0.85 12.16
N PRO A 19 -36.40 -0.41 12.74
CA PRO A 19 -37.58 -1.27 12.99
C PRO A 19 -38.17 -1.90 11.72
N GLU A 20 -38.04 -1.17 10.59
CA GLU A 20 -38.51 -1.59 9.27
C GLU A 20 -37.52 -2.41 8.47
N ALA A 21 -36.33 -2.70 9.01
CA ALA A 21 -35.33 -3.46 8.28
C ALA A 21 -35.86 -4.85 7.88
N ALA A 22 -35.59 -5.21 6.65
CA ALA A 22 -35.88 -6.50 6.06
C ALA A 22 -34.61 -7.13 5.49
N PHE A 23 -34.58 -8.44 5.32
CA PHE A 23 -33.48 -9.12 4.68
C PHE A 23 -33.38 -8.71 3.19
N HIS A 24 -32.16 -8.56 2.72
CA HIS A 24 -31.89 -8.52 1.28
C HIS A 24 -32.11 -9.91 0.64
N ASP A 25 -32.27 -9.94 -0.67
CA ASP A 25 -32.39 -11.18 -1.44
C ASP A 25 -31.27 -12.14 -1.03
N ASP A 26 -31.57 -13.42 -0.85
CA ASP A 26 -30.70 -14.52 -0.44
C ASP A 26 -30.08 -14.39 0.98
N GLN A 27 -30.26 -13.26 1.70
CA GLN A 27 -29.61 -13.05 3.01
C GLN A 27 -30.18 -13.98 4.09
N GLU A 28 -31.51 -14.13 4.13
CA GLU A 28 -32.17 -15.04 5.06
C GLU A 28 -31.79 -16.50 4.77
N GLU A 29 -31.71 -16.88 3.49
CA GLU A 29 -31.35 -18.23 3.07
C GLU A 29 -29.89 -18.56 3.48
N ALA A 30 -28.97 -17.61 3.33
CA ALA A 30 -27.59 -17.77 3.78
C ALA A 30 -27.50 -18.00 5.30
N ILE A 31 -28.28 -17.24 6.11
CA ILE A 31 -28.33 -17.42 7.57
C ILE A 31 -28.90 -18.82 7.90
N ARG A 32 -30.00 -19.20 7.25
CA ARG A 32 -30.66 -20.49 7.42
C ARG A 32 -29.71 -21.65 7.11
N HIS A 33 -28.99 -21.56 5.97
CA HIS A 33 -28.01 -22.57 5.55
C HIS A 33 -26.96 -22.82 6.65
N VAL A 34 -26.42 -21.75 7.23
CA VAL A 34 -25.42 -21.86 8.30
C VAL A 34 -26.03 -22.44 9.58
N VAL A 35 -27.19 -21.95 10.01
CA VAL A 35 -27.83 -22.38 11.29
C VAL A 35 -28.28 -23.82 11.23
N ASP A 36 -28.89 -24.23 10.13
CA ASP A 36 -29.36 -25.63 9.95
C ASP A 36 -28.20 -26.61 9.72
N GLY A 37 -26.99 -26.12 9.50
CA GLY A 37 -25.79 -26.95 9.38
C GLY A 37 -25.67 -27.69 8.05
N ASN A 38 -26.14 -27.08 6.96
CA ASN A 38 -26.12 -27.66 5.62
C ASN A 38 -24.74 -27.69 4.94
N GLY A 39 -23.65 -27.58 5.76
CA GLY A 39 -22.28 -27.70 5.25
C GLY A 39 -21.54 -26.37 5.14
N ARG A 40 -20.82 -26.19 4.03
CA ARG A 40 -19.95 -25.05 3.77
C ARG A 40 -20.57 -24.12 2.74
N LEU A 41 -20.61 -22.82 3.03
CA LEU A 41 -21.25 -21.80 2.19
C LEU A 41 -20.26 -20.70 1.83
N LEU A 42 -20.17 -20.34 0.56
CA LEU A 42 -19.55 -19.12 0.05
C LEU A 42 -20.64 -18.12 -0.37
N VAL A 43 -20.63 -16.95 0.23
CA VAL A 43 -21.52 -15.84 -0.12
C VAL A 43 -20.72 -14.80 -0.89
N VAL A 44 -21.02 -14.66 -2.18
CA VAL A 44 -20.44 -13.64 -3.08
C VAL A 44 -21.48 -12.55 -3.29
N GLN A 45 -21.34 -11.44 -2.58
CA GLN A 45 -22.33 -10.37 -2.58
C GLN A 45 -21.63 -8.99 -2.55
N LYS A 46 -22.16 -8.05 -3.32
CA LYS A 46 -21.62 -6.67 -3.39
C LYS A 46 -21.41 -6.04 -2.01
N THR A 47 -20.49 -5.10 -1.92
CA THR A 47 -20.28 -4.31 -0.70
C THR A 47 -21.57 -3.58 -0.31
N GLY A 48 -21.88 -3.56 0.99
CA GLY A 48 -23.12 -2.95 1.51
C GLY A 48 -24.36 -3.85 1.55
N TRP A 49 -24.29 -5.08 1.01
CA TRP A 49 -25.40 -6.05 1.09
C TRP A 49 -25.64 -6.59 2.51
N GLY A 50 -24.71 -6.41 3.43
CA GLY A 50 -24.90 -6.86 4.81
C GLY A 50 -24.35 -8.25 5.10
N LYS A 51 -23.23 -8.64 4.45
CA LYS A 51 -22.53 -9.92 4.71
C LYS A 51 -22.23 -10.14 6.20
N SER A 52 -21.90 -9.08 6.94
CA SER A 52 -21.61 -9.17 8.37
C SER A 52 -22.83 -9.58 9.20
N PHE A 53 -24.02 -9.17 8.83
CA PHE A 53 -25.25 -9.60 9.52
C PHE A 53 -25.48 -11.10 9.36
N VAL A 54 -25.09 -11.70 8.24
CA VAL A 54 -25.24 -13.15 8.06
C VAL A 54 -24.51 -13.92 9.16
N TYR A 55 -23.22 -13.62 9.38
CA TYR A 55 -22.46 -14.37 10.38
C TYR A 55 -22.79 -13.97 11.82
N PHE A 56 -23.06 -12.70 12.13
CA PHE A 56 -23.42 -12.33 13.51
C PHE A 56 -24.78 -12.87 13.94
N ILE A 57 -25.78 -12.82 13.04
CA ILE A 57 -27.10 -13.40 13.33
C ILE A 57 -26.98 -14.92 13.46
N ALA A 58 -26.25 -15.59 12.56
CA ALA A 58 -26.03 -17.03 12.66
C ALA A 58 -25.34 -17.41 13.97
N VAL A 59 -24.28 -16.69 14.36
CA VAL A 59 -23.60 -16.90 15.65
C VAL A 59 -24.58 -16.78 16.82
N LYS A 60 -25.39 -15.71 16.86
CA LYS A 60 -26.35 -15.49 17.93
C LYS A 60 -27.35 -16.66 18.04
N LEU A 61 -27.92 -17.07 16.91
CA LEU A 61 -28.86 -18.20 16.87
C LEU A 61 -28.22 -19.52 17.31
N LEU A 62 -27.00 -19.80 16.88
CA LEU A 62 -26.23 -20.98 17.31
C LEU A 62 -25.96 -20.97 18.83
N ARG A 63 -25.60 -19.79 19.37
CA ARG A 63 -25.42 -19.63 20.83
C ARG A 63 -26.72 -19.83 21.62
N GLU A 64 -27.85 -19.34 21.12
CA GLU A 64 -29.17 -19.55 21.72
C GLU A 64 -29.58 -21.03 21.69
N GLN A 65 -28.99 -21.83 20.75
CA GLN A 65 -29.14 -23.29 20.71
C GLN A 65 -28.17 -24.04 21.64
N GLY A 66 -27.33 -23.32 22.40
CA GLY A 66 -26.34 -23.90 23.29
C GLY A 66 -25.04 -24.36 22.61
N MET A 67 -24.83 -23.99 21.37
CA MET A 67 -23.61 -24.34 20.64
C MET A 67 -22.42 -23.50 21.11
N GLY A 68 -21.20 -23.95 20.80
CA GLY A 68 -19.95 -23.28 21.17
C GLY A 68 -19.67 -21.98 20.40
N PRO A 69 -18.52 -21.34 20.63
CA PRO A 69 -18.17 -20.10 20.01
C PRO A 69 -17.90 -20.26 18.52
N ALA A 70 -17.89 -19.14 17.81
CA ALA A 70 -17.43 -19.01 16.42
C ALA A 70 -16.05 -18.37 16.35
N ILE A 71 -15.33 -18.63 15.25
CA ILE A 71 -14.09 -17.91 14.89
C ILE A 71 -14.35 -17.15 13.59
N LEU A 72 -13.99 -15.87 13.56
CA LEU A 72 -14.01 -15.03 12.37
C LEU A 72 -12.58 -14.64 12.01
N ILE A 73 -12.14 -15.06 10.83
CA ILE A 73 -10.87 -14.67 10.24
C ILE A 73 -11.15 -13.52 9.29
N SER A 74 -10.57 -12.33 9.56
CA SER A 74 -10.72 -11.15 8.72
C SER A 74 -9.38 -10.41 8.59
N PRO A 75 -9.03 -9.89 7.40
CA PRO A 75 -7.76 -9.21 7.18
C PRO A 75 -7.70 -7.82 7.82
N LEU A 76 -8.81 -7.29 8.34
CA LEU A 76 -8.96 -5.89 8.70
C LEU A 76 -9.71 -5.67 10.02
N LEU A 77 -9.24 -6.28 11.08
CA LEU A 77 -9.86 -6.20 12.41
C LEU A 77 -10.03 -4.76 12.93
N ALA A 78 -9.11 -3.85 12.60
CA ALA A 78 -9.18 -2.46 13.04
C ALA A 78 -10.43 -1.71 12.49
N LEU A 79 -10.94 -2.14 11.33
CA LEU A 79 -12.09 -1.50 10.67
C LEU A 79 -13.44 -2.14 11.04
N MET A 80 -13.42 -3.23 11.82
CA MET A 80 -14.64 -3.94 12.22
C MET A 80 -15.38 -3.30 13.41
N ARG A 81 -14.95 -2.16 13.92
CA ARG A 81 -15.57 -1.51 15.11
C ARG A 81 -17.07 -1.31 14.98
N ASN A 82 -17.51 -0.80 13.83
CA ASN A 82 -18.94 -0.59 13.58
C ASN A 82 -19.72 -1.91 13.50
N GLN A 83 -19.09 -2.94 12.99
CA GLN A 83 -19.67 -4.29 12.88
C GLN A 83 -19.73 -4.96 14.25
N ILE A 84 -18.69 -4.83 15.08
CA ILE A 84 -18.69 -5.30 16.47
C ILE A 84 -19.77 -4.58 17.26
N ALA A 85 -19.91 -3.26 17.15
CA ALA A 85 -20.98 -2.52 17.80
C ALA A 85 -22.39 -3.00 17.36
N ALA A 86 -22.55 -3.37 16.08
CA ALA A 86 -23.80 -3.99 15.62
C ALA A 86 -24.04 -5.38 16.23
N ALA A 87 -22.98 -6.19 16.35
CA ALA A 87 -23.03 -7.50 17.00
C ALA A 87 -23.42 -7.39 18.50
N GLU A 88 -22.82 -6.44 19.20
CA GLU A 88 -23.11 -6.17 20.61
C GLU A 88 -24.58 -5.77 20.82
N ARG A 89 -25.16 -4.94 19.93
CA ARG A 89 -26.61 -4.61 19.98
C ARG A 89 -27.50 -5.83 19.83
N MET A 90 -27.04 -6.86 19.10
CA MET A 90 -27.74 -8.14 18.99
C MET A 90 -27.47 -9.08 20.19
N GLY A 91 -26.68 -8.63 21.17
CA GLY A 91 -26.28 -9.44 22.33
C GLY A 91 -25.26 -10.53 21.98
N VAL A 92 -24.39 -10.28 20.98
CA VAL A 92 -23.25 -11.13 20.63
C VAL A 92 -21.99 -10.60 21.32
N ARG A 93 -21.38 -11.42 22.15
CA ARG A 93 -20.11 -11.10 22.84
C ARG A 93 -18.95 -11.33 21.88
N ALA A 94 -18.55 -10.27 21.17
CA ALA A 94 -17.47 -10.28 20.20
C ALA A 94 -16.16 -9.82 20.84
N CYS A 95 -15.10 -10.62 20.72
CA CYS A 95 -13.76 -10.29 21.21
C CYS A 95 -12.76 -10.32 20.07
N THR A 96 -11.68 -9.54 20.19
CA THR A 96 -10.60 -9.48 19.21
C THR A 96 -9.25 -9.79 19.85
N ILE A 97 -8.37 -10.46 19.09
CA ILE A 97 -6.96 -10.64 19.43
C ILE A 97 -6.12 -10.06 18.26
N ASN A 98 -5.49 -8.89 18.46
CA ASN A 98 -4.69 -8.21 17.45
C ASN A 98 -3.49 -7.48 18.09
N SER A 99 -2.62 -6.88 17.28
CA SER A 99 -1.43 -6.18 17.78
C SER A 99 -1.72 -4.92 18.60
N ALA A 100 -2.91 -4.34 18.49
CA ALA A 100 -3.29 -3.11 19.18
C ALA A 100 -3.87 -3.36 20.59
N ASN A 101 -4.22 -4.62 20.95
CA ASN A 101 -4.79 -4.97 22.25
C ASN A 101 -4.02 -6.09 22.96
N GLN A 102 -2.70 -6.05 22.92
CA GLN A 102 -1.85 -7.09 23.51
C GLN A 102 -2.07 -7.30 25.01
N GLU A 103 -2.42 -6.24 25.73
CA GLU A 103 -2.70 -6.27 27.16
C GLU A 103 -3.95 -7.11 27.51
N ASP A 104 -4.89 -7.21 26.59
CA ASP A 104 -6.16 -7.94 26.80
C ASP A 104 -6.10 -9.43 26.41
N TRP A 105 -5.03 -9.87 25.73
CA TRP A 105 -4.99 -11.21 25.13
C TRP A 105 -5.28 -12.32 26.14
N GLN A 106 -4.61 -12.29 27.29
CA GLN A 106 -4.78 -13.31 28.32
C GLN A 106 -6.23 -13.35 28.84
N THR A 107 -6.85 -12.19 28.99
CA THR A 107 -8.26 -12.10 29.41
C THR A 107 -9.21 -12.70 28.37
N VAL A 108 -8.97 -12.42 27.08
CA VAL A 108 -9.78 -12.95 25.97
C VAL A 108 -9.58 -14.47 25.84
N GLU A 109 -8.36 -14.96 25.98
CA GLU A 109 -8.03 -16.40 25.94
C GLU A 109 -8.73 -17.16 27.07
N LEU A 110 -8.72 -16.63 28.30
CA LEU A 110 -9.43 -17.20 29.43
C LEU A 110 -10.95 -17.17 29.24
N ALA A 111 -11.51 -16.09 28.71
CA ALA A 111 -12.94 -15.99 28.42
C ALA A 111 -13.36 -16.99 27.33
N LEU A 112 -12.53 -17.19 26.29
CA LEU A 112 -12.76 -18.20 25.26
C LEU A 112 -12.74 -19.63 25.85
N ALA A 113 -11.78 -19.93 26.70
CA ALA A 113 -11.65 -21.21 27.39
C ALA A 113 -12.88 -21.51 28.26
N ARG A 114 -13.46 -20.50 28.92
CA ARG A 114 -14.67 -20.56 29.74
C ARG A 114 -15.98 -20.53 28.95
N ASN A 115 -15.93 -20.46 27.60
CA ASN A 115 -17.10 -20.32 26.72
C ASN A 115 -17.92 -19.03 26.96
N GLU A 116 -17.26 -17.97 27.39
CA GLU A 116 -17.86 -16.66 27.66
C GLU A 116 -17.80 -15.73 26.40
N VAL A 117 -17.10 -16.13 25.35
CA VAL A 117 -17.03 -15.45 24.04
C VAL A 117 -18.01 -16.11 23.07
N ASP A 118 -18.76 -15.33 22.30
CA ASP A 118 -19.66 -15.85 21.28
C ASP A 118 -18.97 -15.92 19.91
N ILE A 119 -18.12 -14.92 19.60
CA ILE A 119 -17.29 -14.91 18.40
C ILE A 119 -15.93 -14.28 18.69
N LEU A 120 -14.86 -15.00 18.30
CA LEU A 120 -13.49 -14.48 18.36
C LEU A 120 -13.06 -14.02 16.97
N LEU A 121 -12.70 -12.73 16.85
CA LEU A 121 -12.19 -12.11 15.63
C LEU A 121 -10.67 -12.13 15.65
N ILE A 122 -10.06 -12.69 14.61
CA ILE A 122 -8.60 -12.78 14.47
C ILE A 122 -8.14 -12.36 13.08
N SER A 123 -6.92 -11.86 13.00
CA SER A 123 -6.27 -11.63 11.71
C SER A 123 -5.63 -12.92 11.18
N PRO A 124 -5.45 -13.06 9.84
CA PRO A 124 -4.80 -14.23 9.25
C PRO A 124 -3.39 -14.47 9.79
N GLU A 125 -2.65 -13.40 10.11
CA GLU A 125 -1.30 -13.45 10.67
C GLU A 125 -1.29 -14.18 12.03
N ARG A 126 -2.39 -14.11 12.79
CA ARG A 126 -2.53 -14.82 14.06
C ARG A 126 -2.51 -16.33 13.87
N LEU A 127 -2.98 -16.82 12.73
CA LEU A 127 -2.94 -18.26 12.40
C LEU A 127 -1.52 -18.79 12.21
N ALA A 128 -0.55 -17.93 11.90
CA ALA A 128 0.86 -18.28 11.82
C ALA A 128 1.53 -18.44 13.19
N ASN A 129 0.92 -17.89 14.26
CA ASN A 129 1.45 -17.94 15.61
C ASN A 129 1.24 -19.32 16.23
N GLU A 130 2.33 -19.99 16.63
CA GLU A 130 2.28 -21.35 17.21
C GLU A 130 1.55 -21.39 18.56
N HIS A 131 1.83 -20.45 19.45
CA HIS A 131 1.14 -20.33 20.73
C HIS A 131 -0.37 -20.23 20.53
N PHE A 132 -0.82 -19.35 19.64
CA PHE A 132 -2.25 -19.23 19.35
C PHE A 132 -2.86 -20.55 18.86
N ARG A 133 -2.20 -21.27 17.95
CA ARG A 133 -2.72 -22.54 17.43
C ARG A 133 -2.77 -23.64 18.48
N ASN A 134 -1.67 -23.80 19.24
CA ASN A 134 -1.49 -24.95 20.13
C ASN A 134 -2.12 -24.74 21.51
N ASP A 135 -1.99 -23.53 22.07
CA ASP A 135 -2.37 -23.25 23.45
C ASP A 135 -3.73 -22.54 23.57
N VAL A 136 -4.17 -21.82 22.53
CA VAL A 136 -5.46 -21.11 22.55
C VAL A 136 -6.53 -21.84 21.73
N LEU A 137 -6.24 -22.15 20.45
CA LEU A 137 -7.23 -22.72 19.55
C LEU A 137 -7.44 -24.23 19.76
N ALA A 138 -6.38 -25.02 19.85
CA ALA A 138 -6.49 -26.48 19.93
C ALA A 138 -7.32 -26.94 21.13
N PRO A 139 -7.23 -26.39 22.36
CA PRO A 139 -8.05 -26.79 23.49
C PRO A 139 -9.55 -26.55 23.32
N VAL A 140 -9.95 -25.60 22.48
CA VAL A 140 -11.34 -25.23 22.22
C VAL A 140 -11.87 -25.73 20.88
N ALA A 141 -11.01 -26.31 20.03
CA ALA A 141 -11.32 -26.73 18.68
C ALA A 141 -12.58 -27.58 18.55
N GLY A 142 -12.75 -28.58 19.45
CA GLY A 142 -13.92 -29.45 19.47
C GLY A 142 -15.24 -28.77 19.81
N ARG A 143 -15.21 -27.56 20.36
CA ARG A 143 -16.41 -26.76 20.71
C ARG A 143 -16.76 -25.70 19.70
N ILE A 144 -15.87 -25.40 18.73
CA ILE A 144 -16.12 -24.38 17.72
C ILE A 144 -17.33 -24.78 16.88
N SER A 145 -18.32 -23.91 16.81
CA SER A 145 -19.58 -24.16 16.10
C SER A 145 -19.59 -23.66 14.66
N LEU A 146 -18.81 -22.61 14.37
CA LEU A 146 -18.76 -21.96 13.07
C LEU A 146 -17.37 -21.34 12.83
N LEU A 147 -16.83 -21.58 11.65
CA LEU A 147 -15.69 -20.84 11.12
C LEU A 147 -16.18 -19.86 10.05
N VAL A 148 -15.93 -18.57 10.26
CA VAL A 148 -16.20 -17.52 9.29
C VAL A 148 -14.89 -17.06 8.67
N VAL A 149 -14.84 -17.00 7.34
CA VAL A 149 -13.71 -16.45 6.58
C VAL A 149 -14.22 -15.26 5.80
N ASP A 150 -13.95 -14.08 6.33
CA ASP A 150 -14.31 -12.82 5.65
C ASP A 150 -13.24 -12.44 4.64
N GLU A 151 -13.64 -11.74 3.57
CA GLU A 151 -12.81 -11.43 2.41
C GLU A 151 -12.09 -12.68 1.87
N ALA A 152 -12.85 -13.75 1.69
CA ALA A 152 -12.33 -15.07 1.34
C ALA A 152 -11.54 -15.10 0.03
N HIS A 153 -11.71 -14.10 -0.87
CA HIS A 153 -10.88 -13.95 -2.06
C HIS A 153 -9.37 -13.83 -1.75
N CYS A 154 -9.01 -13.41 -0.52
CA CYS A 154 -7.62 -13.36 -0.06
C CYS A 154 -6.96 -14.75 0.09
N ILE A 155 -7.74 -15.85 0.13
CA ILE A 155 -7.24 -17.23 0.13
C ILE A 155 -6.63 -17.57 -1.23
N SER A 156 -7.27 -17.11 -2.29
CA SER A 156 -6.89 -17.45 -3.65
C SER A 156 -5.60 -16.74 -4.04
N ASP A 157 -4.67 -17.49 -4.61
CA ASP A 157 -3.49 -16.92 -5.27
C ASP A 157 -3.90 -15.96 -6.41
N TRP A 158 -5.13 -16.09 -6.93
CA TRP A 158 -5.72 -15.26 -7.97
C TRP A 158 -6.47 -14.03 -7.43
N GLY A 159 -6.58 -13.91 -6.09
CA GLY A 159 -7.18 -12.75 -5.46
C GLY A 159 -6.30 -11.51 -5.61
N HIS A 160 -6.90 -10.35 -5.88
CA HIS A 160 -6.17 -9.07 -6.04
C HIS A 160 -5.43 -8.63 -4.78
N ASP A 161 -5.84 -9.13 -3.60
CA ASP A 161 -5.21 -8.87 -2.29
C ASP A 161 -4.79 -10.20 -1.64
N PHE A 162 -4.03 -11.01 -2.39
CA PHE A 162 -3.51 -12.26 -1.88
C PHE A 162 -2.71 -12.05 -0.59
N ARG A 163 -3.13 -12.73 0.47
CA ARG A 163 -2.45 -12.72 1.77
C ARG A 163 -1.91 -14.10 2.10
N PRO A 164 -0.61 -14.28 2.09
CA PRO A 164 0.02 -15.58 2.29
C PRO A 164 -0.48 -16.33 3.53
N HIS A 165 -0.77 -15.62 4.62
CA HIS A 165 -1.22 -16.20 5.87
C HIS A 165 -2.60 -16.89 5.80
N TYR A 166 -3.43 -16.56 4.79
CA TYR A 166 -4.69 -17.29 4.57
C TYR A 166 -4.49 -18.78 4.23
N ARG A 167 -3.30 -19.19 3.77
CA ARG A 167 -2.96 -20.60 3.56
C ARG A 167 -3.00 -21.42 4.84
N PHE A 168 -2.83 -20.79 6.00
CA PHE A 168 -3.01 -21.48 7.26
C PHE A 168 -4.47 -21.91 7.53
N ILE A 169 -5.45 -21.30 6.84
CA ILE A 169 -6.87 -21.68 6.97
C ILE A 169 -7.07 -23.16 6.63
N GLU A 170 -6.43 -23.68 5.59
CA GLU A 170 -6.52 -25.12 5.25
C GLU A 170 -6.02 -25.98 6.41
N ARG A 171 -4.91 -25.60 7.06
CA ARG A 171 -4.38 -26.33 8.21
C ARG A 171 -5.34 -26.26 9.42
N ILE A 172 -5.94 -25.10 9.64
CA ILE A 172 -6.92 -24.91 10.73
C ILE A 172 -8.17 -25.75 10.46
N ILE A 173 -8.71 -25.77 9.25
CA ILE A 173 -9.87 -26.59 8.88
C ILE A 173 -9.62 -28.07 9.17
N ARG A 174 -8.40 -28.57 8.95
CA ARG A 174 -8.01 -29.96 9.27
C ARG A 174 -7.93 -30.26 10.77
N MET A 175 -7.72 -29.23 11.61
CA MET A 175 -7.71 -29.36 13.08
C MET A 175 -9.11 -29.29 13.72
N LEU A 176 -10.07 -28.74 12.99
CA LEU A 176 -11.45 -28.54 13.46
C LEU A 176 -12.33 -29.76 13.13
N PRO A 177 -13.50 -29.90 13.77
CA PRO A 177 -14.40 -31.04 13.52
C PRO A 177 -14.76 -31.20 12.03
N PRO A 178 -14.83 -32.43 11.49
CA PRO A 178 -15.10 -32.66 10.06
C PRO A 178 -16.44 -32.07 9.58
N ASN A 179 -17.42 -31.99 10.47
CA ASN A 179 -18.77 -31.46 10.25
C ASN A 179 -18.90 -29.98 10.64
N LEU A 180 -17.77 -29.26 10.80
CA LEU A 180 -17.77 -27.85 11.13
C LEU A 180 -18.49 -27.04 10.05
N ARG A 181 -19.38 -26.15 10.47
CA ARG A 181 -19.98 -25.14 9.61
C ARG A 181 -18.90 -24.15 9.16
N VAL A 182 -18.84 -23.86 7.87
CA VAL A 182 -17.92 -22.85 7.33
C VAL A 182 -18.72 -21.85 6.51
N LEU A 183 -18.59 -20.60 6.83
CA LEU A 183 -19.13 -19.48 6.04
C LEU A 183 -17.99 -18.64 5.52
N ALA A 184 -17.82 -18.62 4.20
CA ALA A 184 -16.90 -17.71 3.52
C ALA A 184 -17.68 -16.54 2.92
N THR A 185 -17.18 -15.32 3.05
CA THR A 185 -17.82 -14.12 2.50
C THR A 185 -16.84 -13.31 1.69
N THR A 186 -17.29 -12.77 0.56
CA THR A 186 -16.48 -11.85 -0.26
C THR A 186 -17.37 -10.93 -1.09
N ALA A 187 -16.82 -9.82 -1.55
CA ALA A 187 -17.51 -8.93 -2.48
C ALA A 187 -17.32 -9.37 -3.94
N THR A 188 -16.27 -10.11 -4.23
CA THR A 188 -15.89 -10.52 -5.59
C THR A 188 -15.29 -11.91 -5.55
N ALA A 189 -15.78 -12.82 -6.37
CA ALA A 189 -15.17 -14.11 -6.62
C ALA A 189 -15.51 -14.54 -8.05
N ASN A 190 -14.56 -14.33 -8.96
CA ASN A 190 -14.64 -14.92 -10.28
C ASN A 190 -14.51 -16.45 -10.22
N ASN A 191 -14.76 -17.14 -11.31
CA ASN A 191 -14.78 -18.61 -11.35
C ASN A 191 -13.46 -19.22 -10.82
N ARG A 192 -12.33 -18.62 -11.16
CA ARG A 192 -11.00 -19.09 -10.69
C ARG A 192 -10.86 -18.99 -9.18
N VAL A 193 -11.25 -17.86 -8.59
CA VAL A 193 -11.25 -17.66 -7.14
C VAL A 193 -12.18 -18.66 -6.47
N GLN A 194 -13.36 -18.94 -7.05
CA GLN A 194 -14.28 -19.95 -6.53
C GLN A 194 -13.67 -21.36 -6.55
N ASP A 195 -12.93 -21.72 -7.59
CA ASP A 195 -12.27 -23.03 -7.71
C ASP A 195 -11.15 -23.20 -6.68
N ASP A 196 -10.36 -22.15 -6.44
CA ASP A 196 -9.36 -22.15 -5.36
C ASP A 196 -10.03 -22.28 -4.00
N LEU A 197 -11.13 -21.58 -3.77
CA LEU A 197 -11.89 -21.68 -2.52
C LEU A 197 -12.48 -23.09 -2.32
N ARG A 198 -12.96 -23.76 -3.39
CA ARG A 198 -13.37 -25.16 -3.32
C ARG A 198 -12.21 -26.09 -2.93
N THR A 199 -11.02 -25.81 -3.44
CA THR A 199 -9.82 -26.60 -3.11
C THR A 199 -9.46 -26.46 -1.62
N VAL A 200 -9.52 -25.27 -1.04
CA VAL A 200 -9.15 -25.00 0.35
C VAL A 200 -10.28 -25.31 1.31
N LEU A 201 -11.49 -24.86 1.00
CA LEU A 201 -12.67 -25.00 1.86
C LEU A 201 -13.42 -26.33 1.66
N GLY A 202 -13.07 -27.09 0.63
CA GLY A 202 -13.61 -28.42 0.33
C GLY A 202 -14.55 -28.44 -0.88
N PRO A 203 -14.68 -29.62 -1.53
CA PRO A 203 -15.41 -29.78 -2.78
C PRO A 203 -16.93 -29.55 -2.66
N ASN A 204 -17.48 -29.71 -1.46
CA ASN A 204 -18.92 -29.54 -1.18
C ASN A 204 -19.26 -28.09 -0.79
N LEU A 205 -18.47 -27.11 -1.25
CA LEU A 205 -18.73 -25.69 -1.00
C LEU A 205 -19.93 -25.23 -1.84
N THR A 206 -21.04 -24.93 -1.17
CA THR A 206 -22.20 -24.27 -1.82
C THR A 206 -21.85 -22.81 -2.08
N VAL A 207 -22.23 -22.29 -3.25
CA VAL A 207 -21.94 -20.90 -3.63
C VAL A 207 -23.25 -20.17 -3.84
N SER A 208 -23.45 -19.06 -3.11
CA SER A 208 -24.53 -18.10 -3.32
C SER A 208 -23.93 -16.83 -3.91
N CYS A 209 -24.28 -16.54 -5.18
CA CYS A 209 -23.82 -15.37 -5.91
C CYS A 209 -24.99 -14.41 -6.14
N GLY A 210 -24.86 -13.17 -5.70
CA GLY A 210 -25.81 -12.11 -6.02
C GLY A 210 -25.42 -11.29 -7.23
N GLU A 211 -26.27 -10.33 -7.55
CA GLU A 211 -26.03 -9.40 -8.64
C GLU A 211 -24.89 -8.42 -8.33
N LEU A 212 -23.97 -8.27 -9.28
CA LEU A 212 -22.86 -7.33 -9.20
C LEU A 212 -23.26 -5.90 -9.64
N GLY A 213 -24.39 -5.75 -10.29
CA GLY A 213 -24.89 -4.46 -10.77
C GLY A 213 -25.14 -3.45 -9.65
N ARG A 214 -24.80 -2.18 -9.90
CA ARG A 214 -24.97 -1.06 -8.96
C ARG A 214 -25.79 0.05 -9.64
N PRO A 215 -27.15 0.00 -9.56
CA PRO A 215 -28.00 0.95 -10.26
C PRO A 215 -27.87 2.40 -9.75
N SER A 216 -27.35 2.61 -8.53
CA SER A 216 -27.06 3.94 -7.98
C SER A 216 -25.73 4.54 -8.46
N LEU A 217 -24.93 3.83 -9.28
CA LEU A 217 -23.55 4.25 -9.57
C LEU A 217 -23.36 4.58 -11.04
N LEU A 218 -23.15 5.85 -11.38
CA LEU A 218 -22.73 6.29 -12.70
C LEU A 218 -21.21 6.18 -12.82
N LEU A 219 -20.73 5.31 -13.70
CA LEU A 219 -19.30 5.12 -13.97
C LEU A 219 -18.86 5.85 -15.24
N GLN A 220 -17.71 6.52 -15.17
CA GLN A 220 -17.11 7.19 -16.33
C GLN A 220 -15.57 7.22 -16.21
N THR A 221 -14.93 7.27 -17.37
CA THR A 221 -13.47 7.39 -17.50
C THR A 221 -13.10 8.67 -18.24
N MET A 222 -11.98 9.29 -17.85
CA MET A 222 -11.45 10.49 -18.49
C MET A 222 -9.95 10.37 -18.63
N ARG A 223 -9.43 10.64 -19.83
CA ARG A 223 -7.99 10.75 -20.06
C ARG A 223 -7.53 12.18 -19.84
N LEU A 224 -6.78 12.40 -18.77
CA LEU A 224 -6.14 13.66 -18.41
C LEU A 224 -4.65 13.37 -18.20
N PRO A 225 -3.83 13.51 -19.26
CA PRO A 225 -2.45 13.00 -19.30
C PRO A 225 -1.58 13.51 -18.16
N SER A 226 -1.65 14.80 -17.84
CA SER A 226 -0.77 15.37 -16.82
C SER A 226 -1.40 15.37 -15.42
N GLN A 227 -0.56 15.30 -14.40
CA GLN A 227 -0.99 15.46 -13.00
C GLN A 227 -1.66 16.81 -12.76
N ALA A 228 -1.17 17.88 -13.40
CA ALA A 228 -1.71 19.22 -13.26
C ALA A 228 -3.15 19.33 -13.79
N GLU A 229 -3.45 18.69 -14.92
CA GLU A 229 -4.81 18.64 -15.50
C GLU A 229 -5.76 17.91 -14.55
N ARG A 230 -5.36 16.75 -14.01
CA ARG A 230 -6.16 16.00 -13.04
C ARG A 230 -6.40 16.80 -11.73
N MET A 231 -5.37 17.50 -11.25
CA MET A 231 -5.49 18.38 -10.07
C MET A 231 -6.43 19.56 -10.35
N ALA A 232 -6.36 20.17 -11.55
CA ALA A 232 -7.27 21.21 -11.98
C ALA A 232 -8.71 20.68 -12.10
N TRP A 233 -8.89 19.51 -12.71
CA TRP A 233 -10.19 18.88 -12.83
C TRP A 233 -10.84 18.63 -11.45
N LEU A 234 -10.08 18.08 -10.50
CA LEU A 234 -10.58 17.90 -9.12
C LEU A 234 -10.99 19.21 -8.47
N ALA A 235 -10.17 20.27 -8.61
CA ALA A 235 -10.49 21.59 -8.03
C ALA A 235 -11.72 22.24 -8.69
N THR A 236 -11.93 22.01 -9.99
CA THR A 236 -13.08 22.51 -10.75
C THR A 236 -14.40 21.82 -10.34
N HIS A 237 -14.36 20.48 -10.21
CA HIS A 237 -15.60 19.70 -10.10
C HIS A 237 -15.98 19.30 -8.69
N LEU A 238 -15.04 19.02 -7.78
CA LEU A 238 -15.36 18.60 -6.41
C LEU A 238 -16.29 19.57 -5.65
N PRO A 239 -16.16 20.90 -5.77
CA PRO A 239 -17.08 21.83 -5.09
C PRO A 239 -18.52 21.66 -5.53
N ASN A 240 -18.77 21.25 -6.78
CA ASN A 240 -20.09 21.14 -7.39
C ASN A 240 -20.78 19.78 -7.15
N ILE A 241 -20.05 18.75 -6.73
CA ILE A 241 -20.64 17.46 -6.36
C ILE A 241 -21.19 17.60 -4.93
N GLN A 242 -22.47 17.37 -4.72
CA GLN A 242 -23.04 17.41 -3.37
C GLN A 242 -22.53 16.20 -2.55
N GLY A 243 -22.41 16.38 -1.22
CA GLY A 243 -21.93 15.32 -0.32
C GLY A 243 -20.42 15.20 -0.25
N SER A 244 -19.95 14.13 0.36
CA SER A 244 -18.53 13.79 0.54
C SER A 244 -18.15 12.52 -0.21
N GLY A 245 -16.87 12.32 -0.43
CA GLY A 245 -16.37 11.14 -1.14
C GLY A 245 -14.90 10.82 -0.88
N ILE A 246 -14.36 9.94 -1.69
CA ILE A 246 -12.96 9.49 -1.61
C ILE A 246 -12.29 9.76 -2.96
N VAL A 247 -11.07 10.27 -2.93
CA VAL A 247 -10.17 10.34 -4.08
C VAL A 247 -9.04 9.32 -3.86
N TYR A 248 -8.96 8.28 -4.68
CA TYR A 248 -7.92 7.26 -4.59
C TYR A 248 -6.69 7.62 -5.42
N THR A 249 -5.51 7.44 -4.85
CA THR A 249 -4.21 7.58 -5.49
C THR A 249 -3.40 6.31 -5.37
N LEU A 250 -2.44 6.09 -6.28
CA LEU A 250 -1.57 4.90 -6.24
C LEU A 250 -0.47 5.03 -5.18
N THR A 251 0.00 6.25 -4.90
CA THR A 251 1.12 6.49 -3.99
C THR A 251 0.75 7.38 -2.81
N VAL A 252 1.46 7.23 -1.70
CA VAL A 252 1.32 8.10 -0.50
C VAL A 252 1.64 9.55 -0.85
N ARG A 253 2.67 9.74 -1.66
CA ARG A 253 3.08 11.07 -2.14
C ARG A 253 1.94 11.77 -2.89
N ASP A 254 1.30 11.08 -3.84
CA ASP A 254 0.20 11.67 -4.60
C ASP A 254 -0.98 12.00 -3.69
N ALA A 255 -1.24 11.16 -2.67
CA ALA A 255 -2.28 11.44 -1.66
C ALA A 255 -2.01 12.76 -0.92
N VAL A 256 -0.77 12.98 -0.49
CA VAL A 256 -0.37 14.22 0.21
C VAL A 256 -0.42 15.43 -0.73
N GLN A 257 0.12 15.30 -1.95
CA GLN A 257 0.15 16.41 -2.92
C GLN A 257 -1.26 16.84 -3.35
N VAL A 258 -2.12 15.89 -3.70
CA VAL A 258 -3.49 16.19 -4.12
C VAL A 258 -4.31 16.77 -2.96
N ALA A 259 -4.17 16.24 -1.74
CA ALA A 259 -4.84 16.81 -0.58
C ALA A 259 -4.38 18.25 -0.31
N GLY A 260 -3.07 18.51 -0.34
CA GLY A 260 -2.51 19.86 -0.17
C GLY A 260 -2.96 20.85 -1.25
N TRP A 261 -3.04 20.41 -2.50
CA TRP A 261 -3.59 21.22 -3.59
C TRP A 261 -5.05 21.60 -3.34
N LEU A 262 -5.90 20.63 -3.00
CA LEU A 262 -7.31 20.85 -2.72
C LEU A 262 -7.52 21.83 -1.54
N GLN A 263 -6.71 21.67 -0.48
CA GLN A 263 -6.71 22.59 0.66
C GLN A 263 -6.32 24.04 0.24
N ALA A 264 -5.29 24.17 -0.61
CA ALA A 264 -4.89 25.48 -1.14
C ALA A 264 -5.99 26.13 -1.99
N ARG A 265 -6.97 25.39 -2.46
CA ARG A 265 -8.17 25.86 -3.17
C ARG A 265 -9.39 26.00 -2.26
N GLY A 266 -9.24 25.91 -0.94
CA GLY A 266 -10.33 26.03 0.02
C GLY A 266 -11.25 24.80 0.09
N ILE A 267 -10.88 23.67 -0.52
CA ILE A 267 -11.63 22.42 -0.46
C ILE A 267 -11.15 21.64 0.75
N SER A 268 -12.09 21.27 1.65
CA SER A 268 -11.79 20.49 2.85
C SER A 268 -11.39 19.06 2.47
N ALA A 269 -10.10 18.82 2.33
CA ALA A 269 -9.50 17.53 1.97
C ALA A 269 -8.40 17.13 2.98
N GLN A 270 -8.20 15.84 3.20
CA GLN A 270 -7.12 15.31 4.04
C GLN A 270 -6.49 14.10 3.37
N SER A 271 -5.18 13.92 3.52
CA SER A 271 -4.49 12.71 3.05
C SER A 271 -4.68 11.55 4.03
N TYR A 272 -4.83 10.32 3.48
CA TYR A 272 -4.99 9.09 4.26
C TYR A 272 -4.17 7.95 3.65
N SER A 273 -3.26 7.39 4.42
CA SER A 273 -2.36 6.32 3.95
C SER A 273 -2.02 5.32 5.06
N GLY A 274 -1.17 4.35 4.75
CA GLY A 274 -0.57 3.45 5.73
C GLY A 274 0.15 4.18 6.86
N GLU A 275 0.73 5.34 6.58
CA GLU A 275 1.51 6.17 7.50
C GLU A 275 0.70 7.13 8.37
N THR A 276 -0.60 7.25 8.11
CA THR A 276 -1.49 8.16 8.88
C THR A 276 -1.51 7.85 10.39
N GLY A 277 -1.13 6.63 10.79
CA GLY A 277 -0.96 6.25 12.19
C GLY A 277 -2.23 6.43 13.03
N GLU A 278 -2.09 7.04 14.21
CA GLU A 278 -3.17 7.24 15.18
C GLU A 278 -4.29 8.16 14.68
N ARG A 279 -4.01 9.06 13.74
CA ARG A 279 -5.01 9.96 13.16
C ARG A 279 -6.04 9.29 12.25
N ARG A 280 -5.86 7.99 11.91
CA ARG A 280 -6.79 7.25 11.04
C ARG A 280 -8.23 7.34 11.52
N VAL A 281 -8.46 7.05 12.80
CA VAL A 281 -9.81 7.06 13.40
C VAL A 281 -10.43 8.45 13.36
N GLU A 282 -9.64 9.49 13.60
CA GLU A 282 -10.11 10.88 13.53
C GLU A 282 -10.57 11.24 12.11
N LEU A 283 -9.77 10.89 11.09
CA LEU A 283 -10.05 11.18 9.69
C LEU A 283 -11.26 10.39 9.16
N GLU A 284 -11.36 9.12 9.52
CA GLU A 284 -12.51 8.27 9.20
C GLU A 284 -13.80 8.87 9.81
N ASN A 285 -13.77 9.26 11.09
CA ASN A 285 -14.90 9.92 11.75
C ASN A 285 -15.22 11.28 11.15
N ALA A 286 -14.22 12.02 10.69
CA ALA A 286 -14.44 13.30 10.01
C ALA A 286 -15.18 13.10 8.67
N LEU A 287 -14.80 12.07 7.90
CA LEU A 287 -15.51 11.72 6.66
C LEU A 287 -16.92 11.18 6.94
N LEU A 288 -17.08 10.29 7.93
CA LEU A 288 -18.40 9.77 8.33
C LEU A 288 -19.37 10.87 8.72
N ALA A 289 -18.89 11.87 9.43
CA ALA A 289 -19.68 13.04 9.87
C ALA A 289 -19.81 14.15 8.81
N ASN A 290 -19.36 13.95 7.57
CA ASN A 290 -19.32 14.95 6.51
C ASN A 290 -18.58 16.26 6.87
N ARG A 291 -17.61 16.19 7.80
CA ARG A 291 -16.78 17.36 8.21
C ARG A 291 -15.66 17.66 7.21
N VAL A 292 -15.34 16.70 6.35
CA VAL A 292 -14.41 16.86 5.23
C VAL A 292 -15.11 16.53 3.92
N LYS A 293 -14.76 17.25 2.86
CA LYS A 293 -15.29 17.00 1.52
C LYS A 293 -14.78 15.68 0.97
N THR A 294 -13.49 15.41 1.17
CA THR A 294 -12.88 14.20 0.68
C THR A 294 -11.68 13.76 1.52
N LEU A 295 -11.48 12.44 1.63
CA LEU A 295 -10.18 11.89 1.94
C LEU A 295 -9.47 11.53 0.61
N VAL A 296 -8.25 12.02 0.46
CA VAL A 296 -7.37 11.62 -0.63
C VAL A 296 -6.54 10.44 -0.11
N ALA A 297 -6.80 9.25 -0.61
CA ALA A 297 -6.37 8.02 0.05
C ALA A 297 -5.64 7.08 -0.90
N THR A 298 -4.68 6.34 -0.35
CA THR A 298 -4.18 5.11 -0.99
C THR A 298 -5.15 3.95 -0.72
N THR A 299 -4.81 2.75 -1.18
CA THR A 299 -5.55 1.51 -0.84
C THR A 299 -5.66 1.25 0.68
N ALA A 300 -4.95 2.01 1.52
CA ALA A 300 -5.05 1.94 2.99
C ALA A 300 -6.47 2.30 3.50
N LEU A 301 -7.21 3.20 2.81
CA LEU A 301 -8.65 3.40 3.03
C LEU A 301 -9.40 2.37 2.18
N GLY A 302 -9.10 1.13 2.46
CA GLY A 302 -9.58 0.00 1.68
C GLY A 302 -10.75 -0.73 2.34
N MET A 303 -10.70 -2.05 2.30
CA MET A 303 -11.72 -2.95 2.86
C MET A 303 -12.15 -2.54 4.27
N GLY A 304 -13.42 -2.70 4.61
CA GLY A 304 -13.96 -2.47 5.96
C GLY A 304 -14.45 -1.04 6.27
N PHE A 305 -14.01 0.01 5.55
CA PHE A 305 -14.61 1.34 5.73
C PHE A 305 -16.00 1.40 5.09
N ASP A 306 -17.00 1.73 5.89
CA ASP A 306 -18.39 1.81 5.47
C ASP A 306 -19.00 3.19 5.77
N LYS A 307 -19.32 3.93 4.70
CA LYS A 307 -20.08 5.17 4.73
C LYS A 307 -21.21 5.07 3.71
N PRO A 308 -22.47 4.95 4.15
CA PRO A 308 -23.59 4.69 3.26
C PRO A 308 -23.87 5.82 2.26
N ASP A 309 -23.63 7.07 2.65
CA ASP A 309 -23.93 8.30 1.90
C ASP A 309 -22.70 8.87 1.15
N LEU A 310 -21.75 8.03 0.70
CA LEU A 310 -20.67 8.49 -0.18
C LEU A 310 -21.24 8.87 -1.56
N ALA A 311 -21.10 10.15 -1.90
CA ALA A 311 -21.62 10.71 -3.15
C ALA A 311 -20.71 10.47 -4.35
N PHE A 312 -19.41 10.27 -4.11
CA PHE A 312 -18.47 9.99 -5.17
C PHE A 312 -17.27 9.14 -4.69
N VAL A 313 -16.73 8.39 -5.63
CA VAL A 313 -15.39 7.82 -5.57
C VAL A 313 -14.67 8.17 -6.86
N ILE A 314 -13.54 8.86 -6.74
CA ILE A 314 -12.71 9.28 -7.87
C ILE A 314 -11.37 8.59 -7.75
N HIS A 315 -10.94 7.93 -8.84
CA HIS A 315 -9.58 7.42 -8.95
C HIS A 315 -8.75 8.45 -9.70
N TYR A 316 -7.76 9.01 -9.03
CA TYR A 316 -6.81 9.99 -9.59
C TYR A 316 -5.88 9.36 -10.62
N GLN A 317 -5.66 8.04 -10.47
CA GLN A 317 -4.84 7.19 -11.35
C GLN A 317 -5.50 5.82 -11.50
N THR A 318 -5.21 5.12 -12.60
CA THR A 318 -5.76 3.81 -12.90
C THR A 318 -5.25 2.75 -11.92
N PRO A 319 -6.11 2.08 -11.16
CA PRO A 319 -5.71 1.00 -10.26
C PRO A 319 -5.21 -0.23 -11.02
N GLY A 320 -4.46 -1.10 -10.35
CA GLY A 320 -3.81 -2.25 -10.97
C GLY A 320 -4.74 -3.37 -11.43
N SER A 321 -6.01 -3.41 -10.99
CA SER A 321 -6.95 -4.46 -11.39
C SER A 321 -8.41 -4.00 -11.38
N VAL A 322 -9.22 -4.66 -12.21
CA VAL A 322 -10.68 -4.49 -12.28
C VAL A 322 -11.34 -4.82 -10.94
N VAL A 323 -10.84 -5.84 -10.25
CA VAL A 323 -11.38 -6.26 -8.95
C VAL A 323 -11.18 -5.17 -7.91
N ALA A 324 -9.96 -4.63 -7.78
CA ALA A 324 -9.66 -3.53 -6.86
C ALA A 324 -10.51 -2.29 -7.19
N TYR A 325 -10.61 -1.95 -8.47
CA TYR A 325 -11.43 -0.83 -8.92
C TYR A 325 -12.91 -1.01 -8.54
N TYR A 326 -13.49 -2.19 -8.84
CA TYR A 326 -14.89 -2.48 -8.52
C TYR A 326 -15.17 -2.39 -7.01
N GLN A 327 -14.28 -2.90 -6.17
CA GLN A 327 -14.44 -2.84 -4.72
C GLN A 327 -14.32 -1.41 -4.17
N GLN A 328 -13.42 -0.60 -4.73
CA GLN A 328 -13.20 0.78 -4.31
C GLN A 328 -14.36 1.67 -4.78
N VAL A 329 -14.69 1.64 -6.06
CA VAL A 329 -15.77 2.45 -6.62
C VAL A 329 -17.15 2.04 -6.05
N GLY A 330 -17.33 0.76 -5.73
CA GLY A 330 -18.54 0.23 -5.09
C GLY A 330 -18.80 0.72 -3.66
N ARG A 331 -17.95 1.59 -3.09
CA ARG A 331 -18.21 2.27 -1.82
C ARG A 331 -19.20 3.40 -1.98
N ALA A 332 -19.25 4.05 -3.14
CA ALA A 332 -20.21 5.13 -3.42
C ALA A 332 -21.64 4.60 -3.63
N GLY A 333 -22.62 5.43 -3.33
CA GLY A 333 -24.02 5.20 -3.65
C GLY A 333 -24.67 4.00 -2.93
N ARG A 334 -24.26 3.66 -1.70
CA ARG A 334 -24.86 2.53 -0.97
C ARG A 334 -26.27 2.85 -0.44
N ALA A 335 -26.47 4.05 0.06
CA ALA A 335 -27.75 4.55 0.54
C ALA A 335 -28.15 5.86 -0.15
N LEU A 336 -27.65 6.06 -1.37
CA LEU A 336 -28.02 7.18 -2.24
C LEU A 336 -28.62 6.62 -3.53
N ASP A 337 -29.57 7.32 -4.09
CA ASP A 337 -30.18 6.96 -5.37
C ASP A 337 -29.19 7.11 -6.54
N ALA A 338 -28.23 8.03 -6.39
CA ALA A 338 -27.20 8.29 -7.39
C ALA A 338 -25.87 8.72 -6.79
N ALA A 339 -24.77 8.25 -7.37
CA ALA A 339 -23.41 8.60 -7.01
C ALA A 339 -22.47 8.51 -8.22
N HIS A 340 -21.35 9.25 -8.18
CA HIS A 340 -20.36 9.26 -9.25
C HIS A 340 -19.18 8.32 -8.95
N GLY A 341 -18.84 7.47 -9.93
CA GLY A 341 -17.60 6.71 -9.98
C GLY A 341 -16.75 7.20 -11.15
N VAL A 342 -15.70 7.95 -10.88
CA VAL A 342 -14.86 8.56 -11.94
C VAL A 342 -13.46 7.96 -11.89
N LEU A 343 -12.93 7.60 -13.05
CA LEU A 343 -11.54 7.22 -13.19
C LEU A 343 -10.84 8.24 -14.09
N LEU A 344 -9.86 8.94 -13.51
CA LEU A 344 -8.95 9.81 -14.23
C LEU A 344 -7.71 8.99 -14.59
N SER A 345 -7.31 9.00 -15.87
CA SER A 345 -6.14 8.26 -16.34
C SER A 345 -5.06 9.22 -16.82
N GLY A 346 -3.82 8.98 -16.42
CA GLY A 346 -2.64 9.76 -16.77
C GLY A 346 -1.56 8.94 -17.48
N GLU A 347 -0.45 9.60 -17.86
CA GLU A 347 0.66 8.95 -18.56
C GLU A 347 1.61 8.18 -17.62
N GLU A 348 1.82 8.66 -16.40
CA GLU A 348 2.79 8.11 -15.45
C GLU A 348 2.35 6.79 -14.80
N GLU A 349 1.08 6.48 -14.82
CA GLU A 349 0.51 5.31 -14.11
C GLU A 349 0.97 3.96 -14.64
N THR A 350 1.37 3.90 -15.92
CA THR A 350 1.92 2.68 -16.50
C THR A 350 3.22 2.28 -15.83
N ASP A 351 4.15 3.22 -15.65
CA ASP A 351 5.43 2.99 -14.99
C ASP A 351 5.22 2.57 -13.51
N ILE A 352 4.26 3.20 -12.83
CA ILE A 352 3.91 2.88 -11.43
C ILE A 352 3.33 1.45 -11.33
N ASN A 353 2.38 1.11 -12.19
CA ASN A 353 1.76 -0.21 -12.21
C ASN A 353 2.76 -1.30 -12.60
N ASP A 354 3.65 -1.04 -13.57
CA ASP A 354 4.73 -1.95 -13.95
C ASP A 354 5.67 -2.23 -12.78
N TYR A 355 6.06 -1.18 -12.05
CA TYR A 355 6.86 -1.34 -10.84
C TYR A 355 6.15 -2.24 -9.80
N PHE A 356 4.86 -2.04 -9.54
CA PHE A 356 4.10 -2.88 -8.60
C PHE A 356 3.99 -4.33 -9.07
N ILE A 357 3.85 -4.58 -10.38
CA ILE A 357 3.81 -5.94 -10.93
C ILE A 357 5.17 -6.63 -10.78
N GLU A 358 6.24 -5.96 -11.17
CA GLU A 358 7.61 -6.50 -11.13
C GLU A 358 8.12 -6.69 -9.70
N SER A 359 7.72 -5.81 -8.78
CA SER A 359 8.06 -5.93 -7.36
C SER A 359 7.17 -6.91 -6.58
N ALA A 360 6.13 -7.46 -7.20
CA ALA A 360 5.17 -8.33 -6.51
C ALA A 360 5.76 -9.65 -6.03
N PHE A 361 6.68 -10.23 -6.78
CA PHE A 361 7.38 -11.47 -6.43
C PHE A 361 8.89 -11.29 -6.56
N PRO A 362 9.67 -11.91 -5.67
CA PRO A 362 11.12 -11.92 -5.80
C PRO A 362 11.54 -12.76 -7.02
N SER A 363 12.62 -12.34 -7.71
CA SER A 363 13.16 -13.08 -8.82
C SER A 363 13.89 -14.36 -8.36
N ARG A 364 14.15 -15.29 -9.32
CA ARG A 364 14.95 -16.50 -9.03
C ARG A 364 16.34 -16.14 -8.49
N GLU A 365 16.97 -15.10 -9.04
CA GLU A 365 18.30 -14.64 -8.63
C GLU A 365 18.28 -14.05 -7.20
N GLU A 366 17.25 -13.27 -6.87
CA GLU A 366 17.11 -12.72 -5.52
C GLU A 366 16.91 -13.81 -4.47
N VAL A 367 16.01 -14.76 -4.74
CA VAL A 367 15.80 -15.91 -3.85
C VAL A 367 17.07 -16.76 -3.72
N ALA A 368 17.74 -17.04 -4.83
CA ALA A 368 18.99 -17.80 -4.82
C ALA A 368 20.08 -17.11 -3.99
N SER A 369 20.19 -15.77 -4.11
CA SER A 369 21.16 -14.99 -3.32
C SER A 369 20.83 -15.00 -1.81
N VAL A 370 19.56 -14.93 -1.44
CA VAL A 370 19.11 -15.03 -0.04
C VAL A 370 19.41 -16.43 0.52
N LEU A 371 19.09 -17.50 -0.22
CA LEU A 371 19.37 -18.87 0.20
C LEU A 371 20.87 -19.13 0.32
N ALA A 372 21.68 -18.64 -0.63
CA ALA A 372 23.14 -18.76 -0.57
C ALA A 372 23.72 -18.05 0.67
N ALA A 373 23.22 -16.86 1.00
CA ALA A 373 23.65 -16.16 2.22
C ALA A 373 23.29 -16.93 3.50
N LEU A 374 22.08 -17.51 3.57
CA LEU A 374 21.65 -18.34 4.70
C LEU A 374 22.49 -19.64 4.80
N GLN A 375 22.90 -20.22 3.67
CA GLN A 375 23.75 -21.42 3.64
C GLN A 375 25.13 -21.18 4.26
N MET A 376 25.68 -19.98 4.09
CA MET A 376 26.98 -19.62 4.65
C MET A 376 26.95 -19.43 6.18
N VAL A 377 25.77 -19.26 6.78
CA VAL A 377 25.61 -18.96 8.20
C VAL A 377 24.56 -19.88 8.84
N PRO A 378 24.94 -21.12 9.26
CA PRO A 378 23.99 -22.08 9.83
C PRO A 378 23.24 -21.60 11.08
N ALA A 379 23.81 -20.64 11.81
CA ALA A 379 23.14 -19.99 12.97
C ALA A 379 22.01 -19.04 12.56
N GLY A 380 21.77 -18.89 11.26
CA GLY A 380 20.74 -18.01 10.70
C GLY A 380 21.10 -16.53 10.67
N LEU A 381 20.37 -15.78 9.85
CA LEU A 381 20.56 -14.35 9.63
C LEU A 381 19.24 -13.60 9.88
N SER A 382 19.35 -12.45 10.49
CA SER A 382 18.28 -11.44 10.50
C SER A 382 18.16 -10.75 9.14
N ILE A 383 17.05 -10.04 8.89
CA ILE A 383 16.86 -9.27 7.65
C ILE A 383 17.99 -8.23 7.48
N SER A 384 18.39 -7.55 8.55
CA SER A 384 19.48 -6.56 8.50
C SER A 384 20.83 -7.19 8.13
N GLU A 385 21.12 -8.40 8.64
CA GLU A 385 22.33 -9.15 8.29
C GLU A 385 22.27 -9.64 6.84
N LEU A 386 21.10 -10.06 6.35
CA LEU A 386 20.89 -10.41 4.94
C LEU A 386 21.11 -9.21 4.01
N MET A 387 20.54 -8.04 4.32
CA MET A 387 20.77 -6.81 3.55
C MET A 387 22.26 -6.45 3.42
N ALA A 388 23.06 -6.76 4.42
CA ALA A 388 24.51 -6.56 4.35
C ALA A 388 25.20 -7.54 3.40
N GLN A 389 24.65 -8.72 3.13
CA GLN A 389 25.27 -9.77 2.32
C GLN A 389 24.74 -9.82 0.88
N VAL A 390 23.45 -9.48 0.65
CA VAL A 390 22.81 -9.61 -0.66
C VAL A 390 22.38 -8.23 -1.20
N ASN A 391 22.43 -8.08 -2.52
CA ASN A 391 21.99 -6.86 -3.21
C ASN A 391 20.48 -6.94 -3.54
N VAL A 392 19.65 -7.03 -2.51
CA VAL A 392 18.17 -7.10 -2.60
C VAL A 392 17.57 -6.13 -1.61
N THR A 393 16.47 -5.46 -1.93
CA THR A 393 15.80 -4.51 -1.02
C THR A 393 15.22 -5.23 0.20
N MET A 394 15.07 -4.52 1.31
CA MET A 394 14.50 -5.07 2.55
C MET A 394 13.12 -5.68 2.31
N GLY A 395 12.23 -4.96 1.62
CA GLY A 395 10.88 -5.45 1.33
C GLY A 395 10.87 -6.71 0.46
N ARG A 396 11.79 -6.84 -0.49
CA ARG A 396 11.93 -8.03 -1.34
C ARG A 396 12.53 -9.21 -0.58
N ILE A 397 13.50 -8.97 0.32
CA ILE A 397 14.04 -10.00 1.23
C ILE A 397 12.91 -10.51 2.13
N ASP A 398 12.19 -9.63 2.81
CA ASP A 398 11.09 -10.00 3.71
C ASP A 398 10.02 -10.81 2.96
N LYS A 399 9.63 -10.35 1.78
CA LYS A 399 8.66 -11.05 0.93
C LYS A 399 9.16 -12.42 0.47
N ALA A 400 10.41 -12.54 0.07
CA ALA A 400 11.01 -13.83 -0.30
C ALA A 400 10.97 -14.80 0.89
N LEU A 401 11.37 -14.34 2.08
CA LEU A 401 11.36 -15.13 3.30
C LEU A 401 9.94 -15.56 3.69
N GLN A 402 8.97 -14.65 3.62
CA GLN A 402 7.57 -14.97 3.89
C GLN A 402 7.04 -16.04 2.92
N LEU A 403 7.22 -15.86 1.61
CA LEU A 403 6.74 -16.80 0.60
C LEU A 403 7.37 -18.19 0.76
N MET A 404 8.69 -18.26 0.99
CA MET A 404 9.40 -19.52 1.20
C MET A 404 8.95 -20.23 2.49
N SER A 405 8.68 -19.49 3.55
CA SER A 405 8.25 -20.07 4.84
C SER A 405 6.87 -20.73 4.80
N LEU A 406 6.06 -20.41 3.78
CA LEU A 406 4.72 -20.95 3.58
C LEU A 406 4.71 -22.23 2.74
N GLU A 407 5.83 -22.61 2.14
CA GLU A 407 5.93 -23.86 1.39
C GLU A 407 5.79 -25.08 2.32
N SER A 408 5.43 -26.22 1.75
CA SER A 408 5.32 -27.47 2.51
C SER A 408 5.98 -28.59 1.73
N PRO A 409 7.17 -29.06 2.17
CA PRO A 409 7.96 -28.60 3.31
C PRO A 409 8.61 -27.22 3.07
N ALA A 410 8.72 -26.41 4.13
CA ALA A 410 9.33 -25.08 4.02
C ALA A 410 10.85 -25.17 3.95
N PRO A 411 11.53 -24.51 2.98
CA PRO A 411 12.99 -24.52 2.86
C PRO A 411 13.70 -23.68 3.93
N ILE A 412 12.95 -22.81 4.61
CA ILE A 412 13.46 -21.94 5.68
C ILE A 412 12.52 -21.93 6.89
N VAL A 413 13.08 -21.61 8.04
CA VAL A 413 12.34 -21.44 9.30
C VAL A 413 12.82 -20.22 10.05
N LYS A 414 11.92 -19.55 10.74
CA LYS A 414 12.24 -18.40 11.59
C LYS A 414 12.39 -18.86 13.04
N GLN A 415 13.52 -18.53 13.68
CA GLN A 415 13.74 -18.72 15.11
C GLN A 415 14.13 -17.38 15.75
N GLY A 416 13.25 -16.85 16.60
CA GLY A 416 13.40 -15.50 17.13
C GLY A 416 13.39 -14.45 16.00
N THR A 417 14.48 -13.72 15.87
CA THR A 417 14.67 -12.70 14.80
C THR A 417 15.43 -13.22 13.58
N LYS A 418 15.91 -14.48 13.61
CA LYS A 418 16.77 -15.06 12.57
C LYS A 418 16.04 -16.06 11.71
N TRP A 419 16.42 -16.11 10.43
CA TRP A 419 15.97 -17.07 9.46
C TRP A 419 17.06 -18.10 9.20
N MET A 420 16.71 -19.38 9.10
CA MET A 420 17.61 -20.51 8.96
C MET A 420 17.12 -21.43 7.84
N LEU A 421 18.04 -22.11 7.17
CA LEU A 421 17.69 -23.16 6.21
C LEU A 421 17.19 -24.40 6.93
N THR A 422 16.28 -25.12 6.27
CA THR A 422 15.88 -26.48 6.60
C THR A 422 16.52 -27.49 5.64
N ALA A 423 16.20 -28.77 5.75
CA ALA A 423 16.61 -29.78 4.78
C ALA A 423 15.77 -29.77 3.48
N ALA A 424 14.71 -28.97 3.41
CA ALA A 424 13.82 -28.90 2.26
C ALA A 424 14.38 -27.94 1.19
N ASN A 425 14.05 -28.22 -0.06
CA ASN A 425 14.40 -27.39 -1.20
C ASN A 425 13.14 -26.75 -1.82
N LEU A 426 13.29 -25.62 -2.47
CA LEU A 426 12.23 -25.04 -3.30
C LEU A 426 11.95 -25.93 -4.50
N THR A 427 10.69 -26.18 -4.78
CA THR A 427 10.23 -26.94 -5.92
C THR A 427 9.95 -26.04 -7.12
N GLU A 428 9.93 -26.61 -8.33
CA GLU A 428 9.56 -25.89 -9.54
C GLU A 428 8.12 -25.34 -9.45
N ALA A 429 7.24 -25.97 -8.69
CA ALA A 429 5.88 -25.51 -8.45
C ALA A 429 5.82 -24.12 -7.79
N PHE A 430 6.78 -23.77 -6.94
CA PHE A 430 6.93 -22.42 -6.38
C PHE A 430 7.13 -21.37 -7.49
N TRP A 431 8.03 -21.64 -8.42
CA TRP A 431 8.34 -20.72 -9.53
C TRP A 431 7.20 -20.60 -10.51
N GLN A 432 6.60 -21.72 -10.90
CA GLN A 432 5.44 -21.73 -11.79
C GLN A 432 4.29 -20.94 -11.21
N ARG A 433 4.11 -20.94 -9.88
CA ARG A 433 3.11 -20.12 -9.22
C ARG A 433 3.46 -18.63 -9.30
N ALA A 434 4.70 -18.23 -9.01
CA ALA A 434 5.14 -16.85 -9.11
C ALA A 434 4.97 -16.29 -10.54
N GLU A 435 5.35 -17.07 -11.55
CA GLU A 435 5.19 -16.72 -12.97
C GLU A 435 3.71 -16.57 -13.35
N ARG A 436 2.85 -17.50 -12.92
CA ARG A 436 1.39 -17.41 -13.15
C ARG A 436 0.80 -16.16 -12.54
N LEU A 437 1.17 -15.82 -11.31
CA LEU A 437 0.64 -14.64 -10.61
C LEU A 437 1.10 -13.33 -11.27
N THR A 438 2.34 -13.27 -11.74
CA THR A 438 2.84 -12.13 -12.52
C THR A 438 2.09 -12.00 -13.85
N ALA A 439 1.89 -13.12 -14.56
CA ALA A 439 1.12 -13.14 -15.81
C ALA A 439 -0.33 -12.68 -15.59
N LEU A 440 -0.96 -13.09 -14.50
CA LEU A 440 -2.31 -12.64 -14.12
C LEU A 440 -2.37 -11.12 -13.95
N ARG A 441 -1.44 -10.54 -13.17
CA ARG A 441 -1.41 -9.08 -12.96
C ARG A 441 -1.23 -8.32 -14.28
N ARG A 442 -0.49 -8.88 -15.24
CA ARG A 442 -0.39 -8.31 -16.60
C ARG A 442 -1.71 -8.40 -17.36
N VAL A 443 -2.50 -9.46 -17.16
CA VAL A 443 -3.86 -9.57 -17.72
C VAL A 443 -4.78 -8.51 -17.10
N GLU A 444 -4.78 -8.37 -15.78
CA GLU A 444 -5.58 -7.37 -15.08
C GLU A 444 -5.22 -5.93 -15.48
N GLN A 445 -3.93 -5.64 -15.65
CA GLN A 445 -3.45 -4.35 -16.17
C GLN A 445 -4.03 -4.07 -17.57
N ARG A 446 -3.99 -5.06 -18.48
CA ARG A 446 -4.60 -4.91 -19.81
C ARG A 446 -6.11 -4.68 -19.74
N GLN A 447 -6.81 -5.39 -18.88
CA GLN A 447 -8.26 -5.18 -18.67
C GLN A 447 -8.55 -3.74 -18.19
N MET A 448 -7.71 -3.19 -17.30
CA MET A 448 -7.85 -1.79 -16.88
C MET A 448 -7.57 -0.80 -18.02
N GLN A 449 -6.59 -1.08 -18.89
CA GLN A 449 -6.33 -0.27 -20.08
C GLN A 449 -7.52 -0.30 -21.06
N GLU A 450 -8.14 -1.46 -21.26
CA GLU A 450 -9.38 -1.60 -22.05
C GLU A 450 -10.53 -0.81 -21.41
N TYR A 451 -10.69 -0.92 -20.08
CA TYR A 451 -11.71 -0.18 -19.33
C TYR A 451 -11.56 1.35 -19.48
N VAL A 452 -10.34 1.86 -19.38
CA VAL A 452 -10.03 3.29 -19.59
C VAL A 452 -10.41 3.76 -21.00
N GLY A 453 -10.35 2.88 -21.98
CA GLY A 453 -10.72 3.14 -23.38
C GLY A 453 -12.23 3.20 -23.66
N LEU A 454 -13.06 2.82 -22.71
CA LEU A 454 -14.52 2.77 -22.90
C LEU A 454 -15.13 4.17 -22.93
N THR A 455 -16.11 4.35 -23.80
CA THR A 455 -16.98 5.55 -23.85
C THR A 455 -18.32 5.32 -23.19
N SER A 456 -18.74 4.05 -23.02
CA SER A 456 -20.00 3.64 -22.38
C SER A 456 -19.93 2.19 -21.91
N GLY A 457 -20.94 1.72 -21.16
CA GLY A 457 -21.03 0.32 -20.74
C GLY A 457 -20.04 -0.10 -19.65
N HIS A 458 -19.49 0.85 -18.91
CA HIS A 458 -18.47 0.63 -17.88
C HIS A 458 -18.86 -0.43 -16.84
N MET A 459 -20.07 -0.37 -16.27
CA MET A 459 -20.53 -1.36 -15.29
C MET A 459 -20.67 -2.75 -15.93
N GLY A 460 -21.19 -2.83 -17.13
CA GLY A 460 -21.29 -4.10 -17.86
C GLY A 460 -19.94 -4.74 -18.15
N PHE A 461 -18.91 -3.92 -18.41
CA PHE A 461 -17.53 -4.42 -18.53
C PHE A 461 -17.04 -5.01 -17.20
N LEU A 462 -17.21 -4.29 -16.09
CA LEU A 462 -16.78 -4.76 -14.76
C LEU A 462 -17.46 -6.08 -14.38
N ILE A 463 -18.78 -6.17 -14.61
CA ILE A 463 -19.54 -7.39 -14.31
C ILE A 463 -19.00 -8.58 -15.11
N ARG A 464 -18.76 -8.42 -16.43
CA ARG A 464 -18.17 -9.49 -17.26
C ARG A 464 -16.76 -9.88 -16.84
N ALA A 465 -15.92 -8.89 -16.49
CA ALA A 465 -14.56 -9.14 -16.01
C ALA A 465 -14.52 -9.89 -14.66
N LEU A 466 -15.63 -9.86 -13.92
CA LEU A 466 -15.85 -10.61 -12.68
C LEU A 466 -16.64 -11.91 -12.90
N ASP A 467 -16.76 -12.39 -14.15
CA ASP A 467 -17.52 -13.58 -14.57
C ASP A 467 -19.02 -13.50 -14.23
N GLY A 468 -19.56 -12.30 -14.01
CA GLY A 468 -20.98 -12.06 -13.77
C GLY A 468 -21.77 -11.86 -15.05
N ASN A 469 -23.09 -11.97 -14.94
CA ASN A 469 -24.01 -11.62 -16.03
C ASN A 469 -24.38 -10.13 -15.90
N PRO A 470 -24.08 -9.27 -16.90
CA PRO A 470 -24.43 -7.85 -16.84
C PRO A 470 -25.94 -7.58 -16.79
N GLY A 471 -26.78 -8.55 -17.19
CA GLY A 471 -28.23 -8.45 -17.11
C GLY A 471 -28.78 -7.17 -17.76
N ALA A 472 -29.89 -6.68 -17.20
CA ALA A 472 -30.51 -5.41 -17.58
C ALA A 472 -30.04 -4.24 -16.69
N TYR A 473 -28.73 -4.14 -16.40
CA TYR A 473 -28.20 -3.00 -15.62
C TYR A 473 -28.52 -1.68 -16.34
N GLN A 474 -29.12 -0.75 -15.59
CA GLN A 474 -29.34 0.63 -16.02
C GLN A 474 -28.59 1.57 -15.08
N PRO A 475 -27.77 2.51 -15.61
CA PRO A 475 -27.13 3.54 -14.79
C PRO A 475 -28.19 4.51 -14.24
N PRO A 476 -27.86 5.24 -13.12
CA PRO A 476 -28.75 6.26 -12.62
C PRO A 476 -28.86 7.43 -13.61
N GLU A 477 -30.01 8.09 -13.62
CA GLU A 477 -30.27 9.26 -14.46
C GLU A 477 -29.67 10.54 -13.84
N ILE A 478 -28.34 10.60 -13.78
CA ILE A 478 -27.59 11.80 -13.39
C ILE A 478 -26.67 12.23 -14.52
N PRO A 479 -26.41 13.54 -14.68
CA PRO A 479 -25.50 14.02 -15.73
C PRO A 479 -24.07 13.50 -15.48
N ALA A 480 -23.42 13.03 -16.53
CA ALA A 480 -22.00 12.73 -16.50
C ALA A 480 -21.20 14.03 -16.25
N LEU A 481 -20.14 13.93 -15.49
CA LEU A 481 -19.24 15.06 -15.26
C LEU A 481 -18.46 15.34 -16.54
N PRO A 482 -18.29 16.62 -16.93
CA PRO A 482 -17.52 16.96 -18.13
C PRO A 482 -16.01 16.71 -17.91
N ALA A 483 -15.30 16.35 -18.97
CA ALA A 483 -13.85 16.17 -18.93
C ALA A 483 -13.09 17.52 -18.91
N THR A 484 -13.78 18.62 -19.17
CA THR A 484 -13.19 19.96 -19.17
C THR A 484 -12.81 20.42 -17.76
N PHE A 485 -11.79 21.22 -17.64
CA PHE A 485 -11.32 21.84 -16.42
C PHE A 485 -10.92 23.30 -16.69
N ASP A 486 -10.72 24.08 -15.63
CA ASP A 486 -10.22 25.44 -15.75
C ASP A 486 -8.69 25.40 -16.06
N GLU A 487 -8.30 25.93 -17.22
CA GLU A 487 -6.90 26.00 -17.65
C GLU A 487 -6.03 26.87 -16.72
N ALA A 488 -6.59 27.91 -16.11
CA ALA A 488 -5.87 28.71 -15.14
C ALA A 488 -5.52 27.86 -13.89
N LEU A 489 -6.45 27.00 -13.43
CA LEU A 489 -6.17 26.06 -12.34
C LEU A 489 -5.10 25.04 -12.72
N ALA A 490 -5.01 24.61 -13.99
CA ALA A 490 -3.94 23.71 -14.43
C ALA A 490 -2.57 24.39 -14.36
N GLN A 491 -2.47 25.66 -14.79
CA GLN A 491 -1.25 26.44 -14.66
C GLN A 491 -0.86 26.67 -13.20
N GLU A 492 -1.84 26.96 -12.35
CA GLU A 492 -1.62 27.09 -10.90
C GLU A 492 -1.22 25.77 -10.24
N ALA A 493 -1.74 24.62 -10.72
CA ALA A 493 -1.32 23.30 -10.24
C ALA A 493 0.16 23.01 -10.60
N VAL A 494 0.59 23.37 -11.82
CA VAL A 494 2.02 23.30 -12.18
C VAL A 494 2.85 24.19 -11.25
N ALA A 495 2.41 25.43 -11.00
CA ALA A 495 3.11 26.33 -10.09
C ALA A 495 3.13 25.79 -8.65
N PHE A 496 2.06 25.14 -8.18
CA PHE A 496 2.00 24.49 -6.88
C PHE A 496 3.02 23.35 -6.79
N LEU A 497 3.06 22.45 -7.76
CA LEU A 497 4.02 21.35 -7.83
C LEU A 497 5.47 21.85 -7.87
N ARG A 498 5.71 23.00 -8.51
CA ARG A 498 7.03 23.63 -8.59
C ARG A 498 7.50 24.33 -7.31
N ARG A 499 6.59 24.69 -6.40
CA ARG A 499 6.93 25.35 -5.12
C ARG A 499 7.38 24.38 -4.03
N THR A 500 7.14 23.09 -4.19
CA THR A 500 7.40 22.07 -3.17
C THR A 500 8.82 21.54 -3.32
N SER A 501 9.80 22.14 -2.63
CA SER A 501 11.11 21.53 -2.44
C SER A 501 11.05 20.51 -1.30
N LEU A 502 11.85 19.45 -1.41
CA LEU A 502 11.94 18.40 -0.40
C LEU A 502 13.13 18.67 0.54
N GLU A 503 12.95 18.38 1.83
CA GLU A 503 14.05 18.35 2.76
C GLU A 503 14.93 17.12 2.54
N LEU A 504 16.23 17.30 2.64
CA LEU A 504 17.22 16.24 2.56
C LEU A 504 17.89 16.10 3.93
N GLU A 505 17.33 15.24 4.77
CA GLU A 505 17.86 14.96 6.08
C GLU A 505 19.24 14.28 6.01
N PRO A 506 20.25 14.72 6.78
CA PRO A 506 21.54 14.07 6.80
C PRO A 506 21.49 12.70 7.48
N ARG A 507 22.30 11.77 7.01
CA ARG A 507 22.50 10.51 7.72
C ARG A 507 23.37 10.75 8.95
N ARG A 508 22.98 10.12 10.06
CA ARG A 508 23.65 10.27 11.38
C ARG A 508 24.45 9.06 11.78
N GLN A 509 24.28 7.93 11.06
CA GLN A 509 24.94 6.65 11.35
C GLN A 509 25.44 6.01 10.06
N TRP A 510 26.59 5.36 10.15
CA TRP A 510 27.09 4.48 9.10
C TRP A 510 26.24 3.20 9.02
N PRO A 511 26.29 2.47 7.91
CA PRO A 511 25.56 1.21 7.78
C PRO A 511 26.10 0.16 8.76
N ALA A 512 25.31 -0.88 9.02
CA ALA A 512 25.77 -2.02 9.79
C ALA A 512 27.06 -2.61 9.19
N GLY A 513 28.10 -2.73 10.01
CA GLY A 513 29.45 -3.14 9.57
C GLY A 513 30.34 -2.00 9.07
N GLY A 514 29.84 -0.75 9.04
CA GLY A 514 30.63 0.43 8.67
C GLY A 514 31.03 0.50 7.20
N LEU A 515 32.02 1.33 6.90
CA LEU A 515 32.69 1.49 5.61
C LEU A 515 34.18 1.17 5.78
N PRO A 516 34.60 -0.07 5.50
CA PRO A 516 35.95 -0.56 5.80
C PRO A 516 37.08 0.21 5.12
N GLN A 517 36.90 0.66 3.86
CA GLN A 517 37.95 1.40 3.13
C GLN A 517 38.17 2.79 3.71
N MET A 518 37.12 3.40 4.27
CA MET A 518 37.21 4.69 4.98
C MET A 518 37.55 4.53 6.46
N GLY A 519 37.55 3.31 7.01
CA GLY A 519 37.85 3.02 8.40
C GLY A 519 36.81 3.58 9.40
N VAL A 520 35.52 3.69 9.00
CA VAL A 520 34.46 4.33 9.79
C VAL A 520 33.34 3.37 10.14
N THR A 521 32.83 3.47 11.39
CA THR A 521 31.73 2.64 11.89
C THR A 521 30.86 3.43 12.87
N GLY A 522 29.64 2.94 13.16
CA GLY A 522 28.76 3.50 14.18
C GLY A 522 28.20 4.88 13.83
N ARG A 523 28.21 5.80 14.78
CA ARG A 523 27.64 7.14 14.61
C ARG A 523 28.62 8.06 13.87
N ILE A 524 28.10 8.83 12.92
CA ILE A 524 28.88 9.88 12.23
C ILE A 524 29.06 11.05 13.21
N PRO A 525 30.30 11.51 13.50
CA PRO A 525 30.52 12.67 14.35
C PRO A 525 29.77 13.91 13.84
N ALA A 526 29.19 14.69 14.74
CA ALA A 526 28.32 15.82 14.35
C ALA A 526 29.03 16.84 13.44
N GLU A 527 30.30 17.08 13.69
CA GLU A 527 31.16 17.98 12.91
C GLU A 527 31.54 17.40 11.50
N ARG A 528 31.24 16.13 11.25
CA ARG A 528 31.47 15.43 9.99
C ARG A 528 30.19 15.16 9.20
N GLN A 529 29.02 15.43 9.79
CA GLN A 529 27.74 15.26 9.15
C GLN A 529 27.51 16.39 8.11
N ALA A 530 26.78 16.06 7.04
CA ALA A 530 26.16 17.08 6.22
C ALA A 530 25.12 17.86 7.05
N GLN A 531 24.89 19.10 6.69
CA GLN A 531 23.75 19.86 7.18
C GLN A 531 22.46 19.40 6.48
N PRO A 532 21.26 19.68 7.03
CA PRO A 532 20.02 19.49 6.30
C PRO A 532 20.08 20.16 4.93
N GLY A 533 19.77 19.41 3.89
CA GLY A 533 19.85 19.84 2.50
C GLY A 533 18.47 20.08 1.88
N ARG A 534 18.48 20.33 0.55
CA ARG A 534 17.24 20.49 -0.24
C ARG A 534 17.32 19.73 -1.56
N VAL A 535 16.15 19.25 -2.00
CA VAL A 535 15.94 18.65 -3.31
C VAL A 535 14.85 19.45 -4.02
N LEU A 536 15.10 19.81 -5.28
CA LEU A 536 14.18 20.68 -6.03
C LEU A 536 12.84 19.97 -6.32
N CYS A 537 12.86 18.68 -6.68
CA CYS A 537 11.66 17.97 -7.09
C CYS A 537 11.79 16.45 -6.88
N VAL A 538 10.73 15.74 -7.23
CA VAL A 538 10.77 14.29 -7.40
C VAL A 538 11.01 13.96 -8.87
N TRP A 539 11.77 12.92 -9.14
CA TRP A 539 12.05 12.45 -10.50
C TRP A 539 10.77 12.18 -11.29
N GLY A 540 10.63 12.86 -12.43
CA GLY A 540 9.51 12.66 -13.35
C GLY A 540 8.18 13.30 -12.94
N ASP A 541 8.10 14.07 -11.84
CA ASP A 541 6.89 14.80 -11.50
C ASP A 541 6.54 15.86 -12.57
N ALA A 542 5.27 16.30 -12.59
CA ALA A 542 4.78 17.28 -13.56
C ALA A 542 5.26 18.72 -13.29
N GLY A 543 5.95 18.95 -12.16
CA GLY A 543 6.55 20.26 -11.84
C GLY A 543 7.89 20.47 -12.52
N TRP A 544 8.97 20.17 -11.79
CA TRP A 544 10.35 20.26 -12.29
C TRP A 544 10.89 18.89 -12.75
N GLY A 545 10.32 17.78 -12.27
CA GLY A 545 10.86 16.44 -12.49
C GLY A 545 10.88 16.01 -13.96
N SER A 546 9.90 16.43 -14.75
CA SER A 546 9.86 16.19 -16.19
C SER A 546 11.03 16.88 -16.92
N LEU A 547 11.37 18.13 -16.55
CA LEU A 547 12.50 18.85 -17.10
C LEU A 547 13.84 18.24 -16.68
N VAL A 548 13.94 17.77 -15.42
CA VAL A 548 15.15 17.06 -14.94
C VAL A 548 15.32 15.74 -15.72
N ARG A 549 14.24 14.98 -15.92
CA ARG A 549 14.26 13.76 -16.72
C ARG A 549 14.68 14.01 -18.17
N GLN A 550 14.11 15.02 -18.80
CA GLN A 550 14.46 15.41 -20.16
C GLN A 550 15.95 15.77 -20.26
N GLY A 551 16.43 16.67 -19.39
CA GLY A 551 17.83 17.12 -19.41
C GLY A 551 18.83 15.96 -19.22
N LYS A 552 18.52 15.02 -18.32
CA LYS A 552 19.40 13.88 -18.04
C LYS A 552 19.33 12.77 -19.09
N SER A 553 18.14 12.48 -19.64
CA SER A 553 17.93 11.28 -20.48
C SER A 553 18.00 11.57 -21.98
N ARG A 554 17.77 12.82 -22.42
CA ARG A 554 17.70 13.19 -23.84
C ARG A 554 18.72 14.28 -24.21
N ASP A 555 18.73 15.37 -23.46
CA ASP A 555 19.43 16.59 -23.89
C ASP A 555 20.92 16.61 -23.49
N GLY A 556 21.31 15.79 -22.46
CA GLY A 556 22.65 15.85 -21.89
C GLY A 556 22.99 17.20 -21.23
N HIS A 557 21.98 18.01 -20.96
CA HIS A 557 22.10 19.38 -20.43
C HIS A 557 20.85 19.73 -19.63
N PHE A 558 21.03 20.34 -18.46
CA PHE A 558 19.90 20.82 -17.64
C PHE A 558 19.52 22.24 -18.05
N ALA A 559 18.24 22.50 -18.33
CA ALA A 559 17.72 23.78 -18.74
C ALA A 559 18.01 24.90 -17.72
N ASP A 560 18.18 26.14 -18.19
CA ASP A 560 18.43 27.31 -17.32
C ASP A 560 17.31 27.56 -16.31
N GLN A 561 16.06 27.19 -16.63
CA GLN A 561 14.95 27.25 -15.71
C GLN A 561 15.20 26.44 -14.42
N LEU A 562 15.91 25.31 -14.51
CA LEU A 562 16.28 24.50 -13.32
C LEU A 562 17.38 25.19 -12.50
N VAL A 563 18.29 25.93 -13.16
CA VAL A 563 19.31 26.74 -12.49
C VAL A 563 18.64 27.86 -11.69
N GLU A 564 17.71 28.60 -12.32
CA GLU A 564 16.95 29.68 -11.69
C GLU A 564 16.11 29.17 -10.51
N ALA A 565 15.43 28.04 -10.69
CA ALA A 565 14.63 27.40 -9.63
C ALA A 565 15.48 26.98 -8.42
N CYS A 566 16.64 26.35 -8.66
CA CYS A 566 17.57 25.99 -7.60
C CYS A 566 18.19 27.25 -6.92
N ALA A 567 18.51 28.26 -7.66
CA ALA A 567 19.01 29.52 -7.09
C ALA A 567 17.95 30.21 -6.22
N ALA A 568 16.68 30.22 -6.66
CA ALA A 568 15.55 30.72 -5.87
C ALA A 568 15.34 29.88 -4.60
N MET A 569 15.43 28.55 -4.71
CA MET A 569 15.34 27.63 -3.59
C MET A 569 16.44 27.89 -2.55
N VAL A 570 17.69 28.06 -2.95
CA VAL A 570 18.81 28.35 -2.04
C VAL A 570 18.61 29.69 -1.34
N ARG A 571 18.14 30.73 -2.06
CA ARG A 571 17.86 32.04 -1.47
C ARG A 571 16.72 32.00 -0.44
N SER A 572 15.69 31.17 -0.67
CA SER A 572 14.57 30.99 0.27
C SER A 572 14.92 30.09 1.45
N TRP A 573 15.81 29.12 1.26
CA TRP A 573 16.27 28.19 2.32
C TRP A 573 17.15 28.89 3.35
N VAL A 574 17.96 29.88 2.94
CA VAL A 574 18.84 30.70 3.80
C VAL A 574 19.71 29.83 4.74
N PRO A 575 20.57 28.94 4.22
CA PRO A 575 21.44 28.12 5.06
C PRO A 575 22.39 28.97 5.90
N GLN A 576 22.58 28.58 7.18
CA GLN A 576 23.40 29.33 8.14
C GLN A 576 24.54 28.45 8.70
N PRO A 577 25.82 28.85 8.60
CA PRO A 577 26.32 30.02 7.86
C PRO A 577 26.14 29.86 6.33
N ALA A 578 25.98 30.97 5.61
CA ALA A 578 25.74 30.95 4.17
C ALA A 578 26.89 30.28 3.40
N PRO A 579 26.62 29.48 2.36
CA PRO A 579 27.65 28.90 1.50
C PRO A 579 28.54 29.96 0.91
N SER A 580 29.85 29.77 0.88
CA SER A 580 30.84 30.65 0.32
C SER A 580 31.39 30.16 -1.02
N TRP A 581 31.14 28.93 -1.40
CA TRP A 581 31.51 28.29 -2.65
C TRP A 581 30.66 27.10 -2.99
N VAL A 582 30.75 26.62 -4.23
CA VAL A 582 29.97 25.49 -4.75
C VAL A 582 30.90 24.40 -5.24
N THR A 583 30.52 23.15 -4.99
CA THR A 583 31.15 21.97 -5.60
C THR A 583 30.07 20.98 -6.06
N CYS A 584 30.48 19.93 -6.77
CA CYS A 584 29.52 18.91 -7.23
C CYS A 584 30.07 17.50 -7.07
N ILE A 585 29.15 16.54 -7.10
CA ILE A 585 29.48 15.11 -7.17
C ILE A 585 29.97 14.78 -8.58
N PRO A 586 31.19 14.20 -8.74
CA PRO A 586 31.69 13.80 -10.05
C PRO A 586 30.98 12.56 -10.58
N SER A 587 30.63 12.56 -11.87
CA SER A 587 30.05 11.43 -12.58
C SER A 587 30.95 11.00 -13.74
N ARG A 588 31.30 9.72 -13.85
CA ARG A 588 32.07 9.22 -15.03
C ARG A 588 31.20 9.02 -16.26
N ARG A 589 29.92 8.69 -16.07
CA ARG A 589 28.98 8.49 -17.19
C ARG A 589 28.57 9.79 -17.86
N HIS A 590 28.43 10.84 -17.07
CA HIS A 590 28.02 12.17 -17.51
C HIS A 590 28.98 13.20 -16.92
N PRO A 591 30.26 13.23 -17.38
CA PRO A 591 31.33 14.00 -16.71
C PRO A 591 31.08 15.50 -16.75
N ASN A 592 30.31 16.01 -17.73
CA ASN A 592 30.03 17.43 -17.90
C ASN A 592 28.66 17.85 -17.37
N LEU A 593 27.70 16.94 -17.20
CA LEU A 593 26.29 17.27 -16.91
C LEU A 593 26.12 18.00 -15.56
N VAL A 594 26.58 17.38 -14.48
CA VAL A 594 26.47 17.97 -13.13
C VAL A 594 27.45 19.13 -12.93
N PRO A 595 28.73 19.05 -13.38
CA PRO A 595 29.65 20.17 -13.28
C PRO A 595 29.19 21.41 -14.05
N ASP A 596 28.60 21.25 -15.24
CA ASP A 596 28.04 22.40 -16.00
C ASP A 596 26.88 23.05 -15.23
N PHE A 597 25.93 22.24 -14.76
CA PHE A 597 24.82 22.75 -13.96
C PHE A 597 25.31 23.47 -12.69
N ALA A 598 26.23 22.86 -11.94
CA ALA A 598 26.75 23.41 -10.70
C ALA A 598 27.52 24.74 -10.94
N ARG A 599 28.24 24.86 -12.07
CA ARG A 599 28.92 26.11 -12.46
C ARG A 599 27.93 27.21 -12.75
N ARG A 600 26.86 26.93 -13.51
CA ARG A 600 25.81 27.92 -13.82
C ARG A 600 25.03 28.31 -12.55
N LEU A 601 24.76 27.34 -11.66
CA LEU A 601 24.13 27.63 -10.36
C LEU A 601 25.02 28.50 -9.48
N ALA A 602 26.34 28.24 -9.43
CA ALA A 602 27.29 29.04 -8.71
C ALA A 602 27.31 30.48 -9.22
N ALA A 603 27.34 30.67 -10.55
CA ALA A 603 27.25 31.99 -11.18
C ALA A 603 25.95 32.73 -10.82
N ALA A 604 24.79 32.04 -10.83
CA ALA A 604 23.49 32.62 -10.46
C ALA A 604 23.40 32.98 -8.97
N LEU A 605 24.20 32.34 -8.12
CA LEU A 605 24.32 32.63 -6.67
C LEU A 605 25.47 33.62 -6.36
N HIS A 606 26.24 34.05 -7.36
CA HIS A 606 27.47 34.86 -7.19
C HIS A 606 28.54 34.20 -6.30
N LEU A 607 28.67 32.86 -6.40
CA LEU A 607 29.63 32.06 -5.66
C LEU A 607 30.70 31.47 -6.62
N PRO A 608 31.94 31.26 -6.18
CA PRO A 608 32.95 30.55 -6.94
C PRO A 608 32.59 29.04 -7.03
N PHE A 609 32.88 28.44 -8.18
CA PHE A 609 32.73 27.01 -8.42
C PHE A 609 34.09 26.30 -8.37
N HIS A 610 34.25 25.28 -7.55
CA HIS A 610 35.48 24.49 -7.41
C HIS A 610 35.15 23.00 -7.45
N PRO A 611 35.44 22.27 -8.54
CA PRO A 611 35.22 20.84 -8.67
C PRO A 611 36.35 20.06 -7.95
N VAL A 612 36.30 20.04 -6.63
CA VAL A 612 37.36 19.47 -5.78
C VAL A 612 37.25 18.00 -5.50
N LEU A 613 36.12 17.37 -5.84
CA LEU A 613 35.89 15.95 -5.63
C LEU A 613 36.26 15.15 -6.89
N GLU A 614 36.95 14.05 -6.72
CA GLU A 614 37.28 13.09 -7.76
C GLU A 614 36.83 11.68 -7.40
N ARG A 615 36.48 10.89 -8.40
CA ARG A 615 36.24 9.45 -8.24
C ARG A 615 37.55 8.67 -8.32
N THR A 616 37.76 7.76 -7.36
CA THR A 616 38.99 6.96 -7.24
C THR A 616 39.00 5.76 -8.16
N ASP A 617 37.84 5.14 -8.42
CA ASP A 617 37.71 3.86 -9.12
C ASP A 617 36.45 3.80 -9.99
N ASP A 618 36.36 2.74 -10.81
CA ASP A 618 35.22 2.45 -11.67
C ASP A 618 34.33 1.39 -11.03
N ARG A 619 33.27 1.84 -10.36
CA ARG A 619 32.28 0.98 -9.71
C ARG A 619 30.98 0.96 -10.46
N PRO A 620 30.13 -0.09 -10.22
CA PRO A 620 28.77 -0.12 -10.74
C PRO A 620 28.01 1.17 -10.40
N ALA A 621 27.06 1.54 -11.25
CA ALA A 621 26.23 2.70 -10.97
C ALA A 621 25.46 2.52 -9.65
N GLN A 622 25.35 3.60 -8.88
CA GLN A 622 24.63 3.57 -7.58
C GLN A 622 23.20 3.00 -7.70
N LYS A 623 22.52 3.28 -8.80
CA LYS A 623 21.19 2.72 -9.10
C LYS A 623 21.12 1.20 -9.26
N GLN A 624 22.26 0.50 -9.40
CA GLN A 624 22.31 -0.96 -9.45
C GLN A 624 22.42 -1.59 -8.06
N MET A 625 22.59 -0.76 -7.05
CA MET A 625 22.62 -1.18 -5.65
C MET A 625 21.20 -1.12 -5.09
N ALA A 626 20.62 -2.26 -4.83
CA ALA A 626 19.21 -2.39 -4.50
C ALA A 626 18.87 -1.96 -3.05
N ASN A 627 19.83 -1.98 -2.13
CA ASN A 627 19.58 -1.62 -0.74
C ASN A 627 20.61 -0.64 -0.18
N SER A 628 20.23 0.02 0.92
CA SER A 628 21.02 1.06 1.56
C SER A 628 22.42 0.59 1.98
N SER A 629 22.58 -0.67 2.43
CA SER A 629 23.89 -1.21 2.83
C SER A 629 24.80 -1.39 1.62
N GLN A 630 24.29 -1.91 0.51
CA GLN A 630 25.05 -2.07 -0.74
C GLN A 630 25.37 -0.71 -1.36
N GLN A 631 24.43 0.23 -1.32
CA GLN A 631 24.65 1.59 -1.78
C GLN A 631 25.75 2.31 -0.99
N ALA A 632 25.80 2.11 0.32
CA ALA A 632 26.87 2.65 1.16
C ALA A 632 28.22 2.03 0.84
N ARG A 633 28.30 0.70 0.69
CA ARG A 633 29.53 0.00 0.30
C ARG A 633 30.03 0.39 -1.08
N ASN A 634 29.11 0.65 -2.00
CA ASN A 634 29.46 1.09 -3.36
C ASN A 634 30.10 2.47 -3.40
N VAL A 635 29.93 3.30 -2.38
CA VAL A 635 30.58 4.62 -2.25
C VAL A 635 31.74 4.62 -1.26
N ASP A 636 32.03 3.51 -0.57
CA ASP A 636 33.12 3.38 0.40
C ASP A 636 34.48 3.58 -0.28
N GLY A 637 35.19 4.66 0.07
CA GLY A 637 36.48 5.03 -0.53
C GLY A 637 36.44 5.48 -1.98
N SER A 638 35.23 5.64 -2.59
CA SER A 638 35.07 5.99 -4.01
C SER A 638 35.30 7.47 -4.33
N LEU A 639 35.41 8.34 -3.32
CA LEU A 639 35.60 9.76 -3.47
C LEU A 639 36.84 10.23 -2.74
N ARG A 640 37.60 11.11 -3.37
CA ARG A 640 38.77 11.79 -2.76
C ARG A 640 38.79 13.26 -3.11
N ILE A 641 39.62 14.01 -2.42
CA ILE A 641 39.93 15.41 -2.78
C ILE A 641 41.00 15.39 -3.89
N GLY A 642 40.69 16.04 -5.03
CA GLY A 642 41.55 16.13 -6.21
C GLY A 642 42.26 17.47 -6.41
N GLY A 643 42.09 18.42 -5.48
CA GLY A 643 42.66 19.75 -5.63
C GLY A 643 42.68 20.58 -4.35
N ASN A 644 43.03 21.87 -4.46
CA ASN A 644 42.97 22.76 -3.32
C ASN A 644 41.52 23.08 -2.94
N VAL A 645 41.13 22.75 -1.72
CA VAL A 645 39.76 22.92 -1.20
C VAL A 645 39.65 24.29 -0.53
N PRO A 646 38.74 25.20 -0.98
CA PRO A 646 38.52 26.46 -0.30
C PRO A 646 38.03 26.29 1.13
N ALA A 647 38.32 27.23 1.99
CA ALA A 647 37.79 27.27 3.35
C ALA A 647 36.36 27.80 3.35
N GLY A 648 35.56 27.39 4.38
CA GLY A 648 34.21 27.91 4.61
C GLY A 648 33.11 26.96 4.17
N PRO A 649 31.85 27.39 4.37
CA PRO A 649 30.66 26.60 4.08
C PRO A 649 30.52 26.32 2.56
N VAL A 650 30.12 25.11 2.20
CA VAL A 650 30.02 24.69 0.80
C VAL A 650 28.63 24.21 0.43
N LEU A 651 28.17 24.57 -0.75
CA LEU A 651 27.00 23.97 -1.39
C LEU A 651 27.44 22.78 -2.24
N LEU A 652 27.02 21.56 -1.88
CA LEU A 652 27.35 20.32 -2.58
C LEU A 652 26.20 19.93 -3.48
N VAL A 653 26.44 19.95 -4.79
CA VAL A 653 25.42 19.76 -5.82
C VAL A 653 25.51 18.37 -6.45
N ASP A 654 24.35 17.72 -6.63
CA ASP A 654 24.19 16.50 -7.44
C ASP A 654 22.91 16.61 -8.30
N ASP A 655 22.79 15.76 -9.31
CA ASP A 655 21.57 15.71 -10.13
C ASP A 655 20.48 14.84 -9.48
N MET A 656 20.88 13.77 -8.81
CA MET A 656 19.95 12.78 -8.26
C MET A 656 20.33 12.36 -6.85
N VAL A 657 19.35 12.25 -5.97
CA VAL A 657 19.52 11.65 -4.66
C VAL A 657 18.54 10.49 -4.48
N ASP A 658 19.06 9.40 -3.94
CA ASP A 658 18.32 8.20 -3.56
C ASP A 658 18.56 7.93 -2.06
N SER A 659 19.39 7.01 -1.68
CA SER A 659 19.70 6.67 -0.27
C SER A 659 20.53 7.70 0.48
N ARG A 660 20.94 8.77 -0.14
CA ARG A 660 21.77 9.87 0.44
C ARG A 660 23.23 9.49 0.72
N TRP A 661 23.66 8.22 0.51
CA TRP A 661 25.02 7.79 0.84
C TRP A 661 26.11 8.54 0.06
N THR A 662 25.89 8.83 -1.22
CA THR A 662 26.85 9.62 -2.02
C THR A 662 27.09 11.00 -1.42
N MET A 663 25.99 11.69 -1.05
CA MET A 663 26.08 13.01 -0.39
C MET A 663 26.72 12.91 1.00
N THR A 664 26.40 11.85 1.77
CA THR A 664 26.99 11.63 3.11
C THR A 664 28.49 11.41 3.04
N VAL A 665 28.96 10.53 2.15
CA VAL A 665 30.38 10.24 1.97
C VAL A 665 31.12 11.48 1.44
N ALA A 666 30.56 12.19 0.48
CA ALA A 666 31.16 13.43 -0.06
C ALA A 666 31.27 14.51 1.04
N ALA A 667 30.23 14.69 1.85
CA ALA A 667 30.27 15.64 2.98
C ALA A 667 31.32 15.23 4.01
N TYR A 668 31.41 13.93 4.35
CA TYR A 668 32.44 13.42 5.25
C TYR A 668 33.86 13.67 4.72
N VAL A 669 34.11 13.43 3.43
CA VAL A 669 35.40 13.69 2.78
C VAL A 669 35.73 15.18 2.81
N LEU A 670 34.80 16.06 2.50
CA LEU A 670 34.98 17.52 2.53
C LEU A 670 35.26 18.03 3.95
N THR A 671 34.47 17.63 4.95
CA THR A 671 34.61 18.06 6.35
C THR A 671 35.87 17.48 6.99
N SER A 672 36.35 16.30 6.57
CA SER A 672 37.58 15.71 7.04
C SER A 672 38.84 16.53 6.68
N ASN A 673 38.72 17.41 5.72
CA ASN A 673 39.76 18.37 5.35
C ASN A 673 39.62 19.75 6.06
N GLY A 674 38.77 19.84 7.08
CA GLY A 674 38.63 21.03 7.91
C GLY A 674 37.97 22.24 7.21
N ARG A 675 37.04 21.99 6.28
CA ARG A 675 36.55 23.03 5.35
C ARG A 675 35.20 23.66 5.67
N GLY A 676 34.55 23.28 6.75
CA GLY A 676 33.29 23.87 7.21
C GLY A 676 32.04 23.07 6.85
N PRO A 677 30.84 23.58 7.19
CA PRO A 677 29.60 22.85 6.94
C PRO A 677 29.32 22.63 5.46
N VAL A 678 28.73 21.47 5.15
CA VAL A 678 28.37 21.04 3.80
C VAL A 678 26.86 21.01 3.67
N TYR A 679 26.30 21.75 2.73
CA TYR A 679 24.88 21.84 2.43
C TYR A 679 24.55 21.06 1.14
N PRO A 680 23.96 19.87 1.22
CA PRO A 680 23.57 19.12 0.03
C PRO A 680 22.42 19.76 -0.72
N LEU A 681 22.51 19.78 -2.05
CA LEU A 681 21.46 20.18 -2.98
C LEU A 681 21.39 19.18 -4.12
N ALA A 682 20.20 18.65 -4.40
CA ALA A 682 19.97 17.81 -5.57
C ALA A 682 18.84 18.34 -6.42
N LEU A 683 18.88 18.05 -7.75
CA LEU A 683 17.79 18.37 -8.66
C LEU A 683 16.56 17.49 -8.41
N ALA A 684 16.75 16.18 -8.29
CA ALA A 684 15.61 15.29 -8.07
C ALA A 684 15.92 14.18 -7.05
N SER A 685 14.88 13.76 -6.34
CA SER A 685 14.88 12.54 -5.52
C SER A 685 14.20 11.40 -6.27
N THR A 686 14.81 10.21 -6.21
CA THR A 686 14.19 8.94 -6.60
C THR A 686 13.68 8.15 -5.40
N ALA A 687 14.08 8.53 -4.19
CA ALA A 687 13.62 7.87 -2.97
C ALA A 687 12.11 8.10 -2.82
N ASN A 688 11.37 7.03 -2.58
CA ASN A 688 10.08 7.11 -1.93
C ASN A 688 10.32 7.71 -0.53
N ALA A 689 9.39 8.51 -0.02
CA ALA A 689 9.51 9.19 1.27
C ALA A 689 9.78 8.24 2.47
N ASP A 690 9.85 6.93 2.24
CA ASP A 690 9.84 5.84 3.22
C ASP A 690 11.19 5.13 3.43
N GLU A 691 12.31 5.59 2.85
CA GLU A 691 13.65 5.03 3.14
C GLU A 691 14.55 5.98 3.95
#